data_092a4e74f6712b83e6eb941e4ba99007
#
_entry.id   092a4e74f6712b83e6eb941e4ba99007
#
_cell.length_a   1.000
_cell.length_b   1.000
_cell.length_c   1.000
_cell.angle_alpha   90.00
_cell.angle_beta   90.00
_cell.angle_gamma   90.00
#
_symmetry.space_group_name_H-M   'P 1'
#
loop_
_entity.id
_entity.type
_entity.pdbx_description
1 polymer ?
#
loop_
_entity_poly.entity_id
_entity_poly.type
_entity_poly.pdbx_seq_one_letter_code
_entity_poly.pdbx_strand_id
1 'polypeptide(L)'
;YEILSGQKEKKNQDSEVSVKNKSSKKLKKPSSKNGYPLVIRNLDSSVEDTIPYVTNYTFSKKSKSLAYTTTGIKDSIQAGVYIKNLKSNSIKHVYSSHDKAKYYKLSLSDSGKNLAFVVDADSTKSYNRPYELYSWNFKNDKAKLVVNKSNSPRGYRVSSDGNLKFSGDETKLYFGLALPEIVQDTLLLDEEIVNVEVWTYDEPRLYTIQEMQLNNDKKKSFKTVFHFKDQKLIQIGSKEYPNSILTDDANDDYALVYSTEPYQLSSQWTGQFSKNDLAIVNVNNGLSKLAIKGNPSPASLSPNGKYAYGYNQVDSTWYTYNIKTSKYTELTKGKMFYNELSDYPNHPRSYGAAGWTKNDKSILIYDRYDIWEFNPETGLNKRLTKGREKQTSYRYVKLDSEVKYIPVNKKILLNTFNESTKESGYYEFDVKTSKGNQLLKGPFRYSSPKKARLSDDLMFTRQSFEEFPDIRISDLSFTSEVVISDVNPQQSDYNWGTAELMHWYSLDGIPLTGMLIKPENFDPTKKYPLLVNFYEKSSNSLHSHRAPNPGRSSINYSFYTSRGYVIFNPDVHYRVGYPGESAFNCVIPGVTALIDKGFIDEDNIGVQGHSWGGYQIAYLVTKTDIFKAAESGAPVVNMISAYGGIRWDTGLSRQFQYEHTQSRIGGTPWEFPQRYFENSPIYNIDKINTPLLIMHNDKDGHVPWYQGIEFFVSLRRLGKPSWLLNYNGARHWPLKMQNRKDFNIRMQQFFDYYLKGAAKPVWMDRGVPAIEKGINQGYELIK
;
A
#
# COMPACT_ATOMS: atom_id res chain seq x y z
N TYR A 1 -0.89 12.51 -26.79
CA TYR A 1 0.57 12.33 -26.93
C TYR A 1 1.05 11.22 -26.00
N GLU A 2 1.83 10.31 -26.53
CA GLU A 2 2.46 9.19 -25.79
C GLU A 2 3.94 9.52 -25.59
N ILE A 3 4.48 9.17 -24.42
CA ILE A 3 5.88 9.34 -24.10
C ILE A 3 6.51 7.97 -23.86
N LEU A 4 7.46 7.62 -24.68
CA LEU A 4 8.24 6.40 -24.57
C LEU A 4 9.59 6.68 -23.90
N SER A 5 9.84 6.04 -22.74
CA SER A 5 11.17 6.02 -22.12
C SER A 5 11.96 4.82 -22.67
N GLY A 6 13.10 5.08 -23.32
CA GLY A 6 13.92 4.04 -23.93
C GLY A 6 14.45 3.02 -22.93
N GLN A 7 14.08 1.76 -23.10
CA GLN A 7 14.70 0.61 -22.40
C GLN A 7 15.98 0.18 -23.10
N LYS A 8 16.94 -0.32 -22.29
CA LYS A 8 18.23 -0.81 -22.74
C LYS A 8 18.09 -2.10 -23.55
N GLU A 9 18.48 -2.11 -24.81
CA GLU A 9 18.90 -3.33 -25.49
C GLU A 9 20.33 -3.70 -25.11
N LYS A 10 20.52 -4.95 -24.67
CA LYS A 10 21.86 -5.56 -24.53
C LYS A 10 22.36 -5.94 -25.92
N LYS A 11 23.36 -5.24 -26.45
CA LYS A 11 24.13 -5.69 -27.61
C LYS A 11 25.30 -6.57 -27.17
N ASN A 12 25.38 -7.74 -27.79
CA ASN A 12 26.56 -8.62 -27.75
C ASN A 12 27.78 -7.91 -28.32
N GLN A 13 28.91 -8.14 -27.70
CA GLN A 13 30.22 -7.71 -28.22
C GLN A 13 30.67 -8.68 -29.34
N ASP A 14 30.85 -8.14 -30.52
CA ASP A 14 31.77 -8.70 -31.51
C ASP A 14 32.76 -7.61 -31.90
N SER A 15 33.99 -8.05 -31.95
CA SER A 15 35.20 -7.27 -32.18
C SER A 15 35.32 -6.86 -33.64
N GLU A 16 35.48 -5.57 -33.94
CA GLU A 16 36.13 -5.15 -35.18
C GLU A 16 37.02 -3.91 -35.04
N VAL A 17 38.02 -3.91 -35.83
CA VAL A 17 39.26 -3.15 -35.88
C VAL A 17 39.04 -1.65 -36.08
N SER A 18 39.76 -0.84 -35.34
CA SER A 18 39.76 0.62 -35.37
C SER A 18 40.45 1.22 -36.59
N VAL A 19 39.71 2.01 -37.36
CA VAL A 19 40.28 3.08 -38.20
C VAL A 19 40.12 4.41 -37.49
N LYS A 20 41.25 5.02 -37.12
CA LYS A 20 41.28 6.37 -36.51
C LYS A 20 40.92 7.44 -37.55
N ASN A 21 39.71 8.00 -37.47
CA ASN A 21 39.40 9.30 -38.06
C ASN A 21 39.27 10.35 -36.94
N LYS A 22 40.03 11.45 -37.10
CA LYS A 22 40.09 12.55 -36.15
C LYS A 22 38.81 13.40 -36.25
N SER A 23 38.35 13.83 -35.04
CA SER A 23 37.35 14.85 -34.75
C SER A 23 35.86 14.55 -35.00
N SER A 24 35.31 13.56 -34.33
CA SER A 24 33.90 13.62 -33.93
C SER A 24 33.82 13.96 -32.42
N LYS A 25 33.24 15.12 -32.09
CA LYS A 25 32.97 15.52 -30.70
C LYS A 25 32.15 14.41 -30.05
N LYS A 26 32.72 13.70 -29.05
CA LYS A 26 32.03 12.60 -28.35
C LYS A 26 30.76 13.13 -27.71
N LEU A 27 29.58 12.73 -28.22
CA LEU A 27 28.28 12.98 -27.59
C LEU A 27 28.25 12.35 -26.18
N LYS A 28 27.59 13.04 -25.23
CA LYS A 28 27.40 12.52 -23.87
C LYS A 28 26.60 11.21 -23.94
N LYS A 29 26.99 10.19 -23.19
CA LYS A 29 26.16 8.98 -23.04
C LYS A 29 24.90 9.32 -22.24
N PRO A 30 23.70 8.89 -22.66
CA PRO A 30 22.47 9.06 -21.88
C PRO A 30 22.61 8.45 -20.50
N SER A 31 22.19 9.17 -19.48
CA SER A 31 22.24 8.74 -18.07
C SER A 31 21.31 9.63 -17.22
N SER A 32 21.01 9.24 -16.00
CA SER A 32 20.25 10.08 -15.07
C SER A 32 20.89 11.47 -14.84
N LYS A 33 22.22 11.55 -14.93
CA LYS A 33 22.97 12.80 -14.79
C LYS A 33 22.93 13.64 -16.08
N ASN A 34 23.08 13.00 -17.23
CA ASN A 34 23.17 13.68 -18.52
C ASN A 34 21.81 13.94 -19.17
N GLY A 35 20.78 13.24 -18.74
CA GLY A 35 19.46 13.21 -19.35
C GLY A 35 19.32 12.09 -20.40
N TYR A 36 18.09 11.82 -20.76
CA TYR A 36 17.69 10.84 -21.79
C TYR A 36 16.97 11.55 -22.93
N PRO A 37 16.90 10.96 -24.14
CA PRO A 37 16.06 11.49 -25.19
C PRO A 37 14.58 11.45 -24.76
N LEU A 38 13.86 12.55 -24.93
CA LEU A 38 12.42 12.66 -24.75
C LEU A 38 11.76 12.61 -26.13
N VAL A 39 11.04 11.53 -26.40
CA VAL A 39 10.24 11.37 -27.62
C VAL A 39 8.81 11.84 -27.36
N ILE A 40 8.33 12.75 -28.19
CA ILE A 40 6.95 13.25 -28.15
C ILE A 40 6.27 12.78 -29.41
N ARG A 41 5.27 11.90 -29.27
CA ARG A 41 4.50 11.34 -30.38
C ARG A 41 3.13 12.02 -30.48
N ASN A 42 2.77 12.49 -31.66
CA ASN A 42 1.42 12.90 -31.95
C ASN A 42 0.59 11.62 -32.25
N LEU A 43 -0.46 11.37 -31.45
CA LEU A 43 -1.25 10.14 -31.56
C LEU A 43 -2.11 10.10 -32.84
N ASP A 44 -2.50 11.25 -33.39
CA ASP A 44 -3.32 11.31 -34.60
C ASP A 44 -2.50 11.10 -35.88
N SER A 45 -1.28 11.70 -35.93
CA SER A 45 -0.41 11.66 -37.10
C SER A 45 0.75 10.66 -36.99
N SER A 46 0.95 10.06 -35.83
CA SER A 46 2.12 9.22 -35.50
C SER A 46 3.49 9.90 -35.69
N VAL A 47 3.53 11.21 -35.89
CA VAL A 47 4.78 11.97 -36.03
C VAL A 47 5.47 12.06 -34.68
N GLU A 48 6.77 11.78 -34.65
CA GLU A 48 7.62 11.86 -33.46
C GLU A 48 8.56 13.05 -33.54
N ASP A 49 8.74 13.71 -32.39
CA ASP A 49 9.76 14.75 -32.18
C ASP A 49 10.63 14.35 -31.00
N THR A 50 11.94 14.39 -31.17
CA THR A 50 12.90 13.94 -30.13
C THR A 50 13.71 15.08 -29.59
N ILE A 51 13.63 15.31 -28.28
CA ILE A 51 14.41 16.30 -27.55
C ILE A 51 15.57 15.59 -26.83
N PRO A 52 16.84 15.92 -27.11
CA PRO A 52 17.97 15.22 -26.53
C PRO A 52 18.24 15.66 -25.07
N TYR A 53 18.80 14.75 -24.29
CA TYR A 53 19.33 14.99 -22.94
C TYR A 53 18.37 15.67 -21.96
N VAL A 54 17.10 15.29 -21.99
CA VAL A 54 16.09 15.80 -21.07
C VAL A 54 16.27 15.14 -19.69
N THR A 55 16.32 15.94 -18.64
CA THR A 55 16.46 15.51 -17.25
C THR A 55 15.13 15.53 -16.50
N ASN A 56 14.20 16.39 -16.89
CA ASN A 56 12.87 16.47 -16.30
C ASN A 56 11.87 17.08 -17.29
N TYR A 57 10.60 16.71 -17.19
CA TYR A 57 9.54 17.30 -18.00
C TYR A 57 8.18 17.24 -17.28
N THR A 58 7.27 18.14 -17.68
CA THR A 58 5.89 18.17 -17.19
C THR A 58 4.94 18.77 -18.22
N PHE A 59 3.70 18.27 -18.28
CA PHE A 59 2.62 18.82 -19.09
C PHE A 59 1.75 19.77 -18.27
N SER A 60 1.16 20.76 -18.94
CA SER A 60 0.01 21.47 -18.37
C SER A 60 -1.21 20.54 -18.30
N LYS A 61 -2.15 20.80 -17.39
CA LYS A 61 -3.33 19.97 -17.16
C LYS A 61 -4.15 19.67 -18.43
N LYS A 62 -4.24 20.64 -19.33
CA LYS A 62 -4.93 20.51 -20.63
C LYS A 62 -3.99 20.08 -21.78
N SER A 63 -2.78 19.63 -21.46
CA SER A 63 -1.76 19.15 -22.42
C SER A 63 -1.48 20.11 -23.59
N LYS A 64 -1.62 21.42 -23.37
CA LYS A 64 -1.33 22.45 -24.39
C LYS A 64 0.13 22.86 -24.41
N SER A 65 0.82 22.70 -23.30
CA SER A 65 2.21 23.09 -23.09
C SER A 65 2.98 21.98 -22.40
N LEU A 66 4.23 21.80 -22.82
CA LEU A 66 5.21 20.91 -22.20
C LEU A 66 6.38 21.76 -21.74
N ALA A 67 6.72 21.71 -20.44
CA ALA A 67 7.98 22.25 -19.95
C ALA A 67 8.99 21.13 -19.77
N TYR A 68 10.26 21.39 -20.07
CA TYR A 68 11.33 20.41 -19.88
C TYR A 68 12.67 21.08 -19.55
N THR A 69 13.56 20.32 -18.96
CA THR A 69 14.94 20.70 -18.69
C THR A 69 15.89 19.80 -19.46
N THR A 70 16.93 20.38 -20.05
CA THR A 70 17.96 19.62 -20.76
C THR A 70 19.37 20.05 -20.34
N THR A 71 20.30 19.09 -20.34
CA THR A 71 21.74 19.40 -20.19
C THR A 71 22.37 19.88 -21.49
N GLY A 72 21.60 19.97 -22.58
CA GLY A 72 22.00 20.50 -23.85
C GLY A 72 23.04 19.70 -24.61
N ILE A 73 23.39 20.18 -25.79
CA ILE A 73 24.47 19.72 -26.63
C ILE A 73 25.39 20.91 -26.87
N LYS A 74 26.68 20.75 -26.56
CA LYS A 74 27.68 21.81 -26.75
C LYS A 74 27.61 22.37 -28.19
N ASP A 75 27.55 23.67 -28.29
CA ASP A 75 27.50 24.47 -29.55
C ASP A 75 26.18 24.30 -30.38
N SER A 76 25.18 23.57 -29.90
CA SER A 76 23.91 23.40 -30.63
C SER A 76 22.64 23.59 -29.79
N ILE A 77 22.57 23.04 -28.58
CA ILE A 77 21.43 23.23 -27.69
C ILE A 77 21.94 23.66 -26.33
N GLN A 78 21.56 24.86 -25.90
CA GLN A 78 21.97 25.40 -24.60
C GLN A 78 21.30 24.60 -23.48
N ALA A 79 22.05 24.26 -22.42
CA ALA A 79 21.50 23.69 -21.20
C ALA A 79 20.53 24.68 -20.54
N GLY A 80 19.38 24.21 -20.06
CA GLY A 80 18.41 25.14 -19.47
C GLY A 80 17.00 24.57 -19.36
N VAL A 81 16.07 25.50 -19.15
CA VAL A 81 14.64 25.25 -19.01
C VAL A 81 13.90 25.78 -20.23
N TYR A 82 13.06 24.96 -20.80
CA TYR A 82 12.32 25.23 -22.03
C TYR A 82 10.83 24.99 -21.83
N ILE A 83 10.02 25.71 -22.61
CA ILE A 83 8.61 25.45 -22.77
C ILE A 83 8.27 25.26 -24.25
N LYS A 84 7.55 24.20 -24.56
CA LYS A 84 7.07 23.87 -25.90
C LYS A 84 5.55 23.98 -25.93
N ASN A 85 5.04 24.77 -26.88
CA ASN A 85 3.62 24.79 -27.19
C ASN A 85 3.31 23.64 -28.14
N LEU A 86 2.47 22.72 -27.71
CA LEU A 86 2.20 21.49 -28.46
C LEU A 86 1.29 21.72 -29.69
N LYS A 87 0.53 22.81 -29.71
CA LYS A 87 -0.31 23.18 -30.87
C LYS A 87 0.49 23.79 -31.98
N SER A 88 1.31 24.80 -31.66
CA SER A 88 2.13 25.56 -32.64
C SER A 88 3.51 24.95 -32.86
N ASN A 89 3.89 23.95 -32.11
CA ASN A 89 5.22 23.33 -32.08
C ASN A 89 6.37 24.30 -31.75
N SER A 90 6.04 25.53 -31.29
CA SER A 90 7.05 26.55 -30.95
C SER A 90 7.72 26.21 -29.61
N ILE A 91 9.04 26.45 -29.55
CA ILE A 91 9.86 26.22 -28.34
C ILE A 91 10.39 27.56 -27.88
N LYS A 92 10.28 27.84 -26.58
CA LYS A 92 10.85 29.01 -25.93
C LYS A 92 11.85 28.59 -24.87
N HIS A 93 13.07 29.12 -24.94
CA HIS A 93 14.11 28.96 -23.92
C HIS A 93 13.91 30.01 -22.83
N VAL A 94 13.42 29.59 -21.66
CA VAL A 94 12.97 30.51 -20.61
C VAL A 94 14.04 30.80 -19.55
N TYR A 95 14.99 29.89 -19.37
CA TYR A 95 16.09 30.08 -18.42
C TYR A 95 17.32 29.25 -18.78
N SER A 96 18.50 29.85 -18.58
CA SER A 96 19.79 29.16 -18.59
C SER A 96 20.74 29.78 -17.57
N SER A 97 21.65 29.00 -17.09
CA SER A 97 22.82 29.40 -16.32
C SER A 97 24.07 28.80 -16.99
N HIS A 98 25.07 28.40 -16.22
CA HIS A 98 26.27 27.74 -16.76
C HIS A 98 26.04 26.22 -16.96
N ASP A 99 26.95 25.57 -17.69
CA ASP A 99 26.85 24.16 -18.09
C ASP A 99 26.74 23.13 -16.92
N LYS A 100 27.13 23.52 -15.71
CA LYS A 100 27.06 22.68 -14.51
C LYS A 100 25.79 22.90 -13.67
N ALA A 101 24.96 23.87 -14.04
CA ALA A 101 23.72 24.15 -13.33
C ALA A 101 22.76 22.95 -13.40
N LYS A 102 22.00 22.73 -12.33
CA LYS A 102 20.99 21.68 -12.26
C LYS A 102 19.61 22.29 -12.01
N TYR A 103 18.60 21.66 -12.58
CA TYR A 103 17.21 22.12 -12.53
C TYR A 103 16.35 21.05 -11.89
N TYR A 104 15.50 21.44 -10.94
CA TYR A 104 14.67 20.55 -10.14
C TYR A 104 13.20 21.00 -10.16
N LYS A 105 12.28 20.08 -9.91
CA LYS A 105 10.89 20.38 -9.57
C LYS A 105 10.17 21.30 -10.54
N LEU A 106 10.13 20.95 -11.81
CA LEU A 106 9.28 21.64 -12.77
C LEU A 106 7.80 21.55 -12.39
N SER A 107 7.09 22.68 -12.43
CA SER A 107 5.64 22.73 -12.24
C SER A 107 5.04 23.73 -13.23
N LEU A 108 4.07 23.27 -14.02
CA LEU A 108 3.23 24.12 -14.87
C LEU A 108 1.89 24.38 -14.20
N SER A 109 1.39 25.59 -14.31
CA SER A 109 0.02 25.90 -13.92
C SER A 109 -1.00 25.18 -14.81
N ASP A 110 -2.24 25.06 -14.36
CA ASP A 110 -3.32 24.35 -15.07
C ASP A 110 -3.53 24.91 -16.50
N SER A 111 -3.43 26.24 -16.66
CA SER A 111 -3.52 26.90 -17.96
C SER A 111 -2.28 26.70 -18.85
N GLY A 112 -1.16 26.28 -18.28
CA GLY A 112 0.15 26.22 -18.95
C GLY A 112 0.81 27.58 -19.19
N LYS A 113 0.29 28.68 -18.60
CA LYS A 113 0.81 30.04 -18.77
C LYS A 113 1.90 30.41 -17.77
N ASN A 114 1.98 29.68 -16.64
CA ASN A 114 2.98 29.90 -15.60
C ASN A 114 3.81 28.63 -15.41
N LEU A 115 5.12 28.80 -15.26
CA LEU A 115 6.07 27.74 -14.97
C LEU A 115 6.88 28.12 -13.73
N ALA A 116 7.12 27.19 -12.83
CA ALA A 116 8.05 27.34 -11.72
C ALA A 116 9.05 26.17 -11.69
N PHE A 117 10.26 26.45 -11.24
CA PHE A 117 11.34 25.47 -11.10
C PHE A 117 12.38 25.93 -10.11
N VAL A 118 13.14 24.97 -9.56
CA VAL A 118 14.25 25.24 -8.65
C VAL A 118 15.58 25.07 -9.40
N VAL A 119 16.50 25.97 -9.16
CA VAL A 119 17.83 25.99 -9.79
C VAL A 119 18.92 25.83 -8.74
N ASP A 120 19.90 25.03 -9.05
CA ASP A 120 21.19 24.98 -8.41
C ASP A 120 22.24 25.50 -9.41
N ALA A 121 22.61 26.76 -9.26
CA ALA A 121 23.62 27.40 -10.09
C ALA A 121 24.99 27.51 -9.38
N ASP A 122 25.15 26.89 -8.22
CA ASP A 122 26.41 26.90 -7.50
C ASP A 122 27.46 26.04 -8.22
N SER A 123 28.55 26.67 -8.69
CA SER A 123 29.67 25.98 -9.31
C SER A 123 30.67 25.39 -8.30
N THR A 124 30.56 25.79 -7.04
CA THR A 124 31.38 25.26 -5.93
C THR A 124 30.86 23.88 -5.51
N LYS A 125 31.64 23.18 -4.72
CA LYS A 125 31.21 21.91 -4.12
C LYS A 125 30.59 22.11 -2.72
N SER A 126 29.93 23.23 -2.48
CA SER A 126 29.30 23.54 -1.21
C SER A 126 28.30 22.45 -0.81
N TYR A 127 28.36 21.97 0.42
CA TYR A 127 27.39 21.03 0.98
C TYR A 127 26.00 21.70 1.13
N ASN A 128 25.97 22.93 1.64
CA ASN A 128 24.74 23.73 1.73
C ASN A 128 24.49 24.48 0.42
N ARG A 129 23.88 23.78 -0.55
CA ARG A 129 23.59 24.31 -1.89
C ARG A 129 22.65 25.50 -1.80
N PRO A 130 22.96 26.64 -2.44
CA PRO A 130 22.11 27.83 -2.47
C PRO A 130 21.05 27.71 -3.57
N TYR A 131 20.07 26.82 -3.35
CA TYR A 131 18.98 26.67 -4.31
C TYR A 131 18.17 27.95 -4.44
N GLU A 132 17.73 28.21 -5.69
CA GLU A 132 16.94 29.38 -6.06
C GLU A 132 15.64 28.96 -6.73
N LEU A 133 14.53 29.63 -6.40
CA LEU A 133 13.23 29.42 -7.02
C LEU A 133 12.99 30.47 -8.10
N TYR A 134 12.72 30.01 -9.30
CA TYR A 134 12.36 30.84 -10.44
C TYR A 134 10.92 30.63 -10.86
N SER A 135 10.30 31.69 -11.41
CA SER A 135 8.99 31.57 -12.05
C SER A 135 9.04 32.30 -13.42
N TRP A 136 8.37 31.71 -14.38
CA TRP A 136 8.16 32.26 -15.70
C TRP A 136 6.66 32.41 -15.97
N ASN A 137 6.28 33.51 -16.63
CA ASN A 137 4.94 33.77 -17.14
C ASN A 137 5.01 33.95 -18.67
N PHE A 138 3.97 33.48 -19.39
CA PHE A 138 3.96 33.47 -20.86
C PHE A 138 4.14 34.87 -21.49
N LYS A 139 3.87 35.97 -20.76
CA LYS A 139 4.11 37.35 -21.19
C LYS A 139 5.58 37.76 -21.12
N ASN A 140 6.42 37.00 -20.45
CA ASN A 140 7.83 37.29 -20.26
C ASN A 140 8.71 36.47 -21.19
N ASP A 141 9.87 37.01 -21.58
CA ASP A 141 10.84 36.27 -22.38
C ASP A 141 11.64 35.30 -21.52
N LYS A 142 12.00 35.68 -20.33
CA LYS A 142 12.80 34.89 -19.40
C LYS A 142 12.10 34.72 -18.06
N ALA A 143 12.47 33.69 -17.34
CA ALA A 143 12.06 33.48 -15.97
C ALA A 143 12.69 34.50 -15.02
N LYS A 144 11.96 34.85 -13.96
CA LYS A 144 12.41 35.76 -12.91
C LYS A 144 12.70 34.99 -11.62
N LEU A 145 13.72 35.43 -10.90
CA LEU A 145 14.01 34.98 -9.56
C LEU A 145 12.85 35.34 -8.62
N VAL A 146 12.36 34.37 -7.87
CA VAL A 146 11.27 34.55 -6.88
C VAL A 146 11.83 34.47 -5.45
N VAL A 147 12.60 33.42 -5.16
CA VAL A 147 13.16 33.19 -3.82
C VAL A 147 14.59 32.69 -3.92
N ASN A 148 15.46 33.29 -3.12
CA ASN A 148 16.83 32.84 -2.90
C ASN A 148 17.21 32.98 -1.41
N LYS A 149 18.51 32.86 -1.08
CA LYS A 149 19.01 32.99 0.28
C LYS A 149 18.74 34.36 0.91
N SER A 150 18.71 35.43 0.12
CA SER A 150 18.60 36.83 0.65
C SER A 150 17.19 37.18 1.12
N ASN A 151 16.15 36.59 0.47
CA ASN A 151 14.75 36.84 0.81
C ASN A 151 14.04 35.63 1.47
N SER A 152 14.75 34.53 1.70
CA SER A 152 14.25 33.42 2.54
C SER A 152 14.21 33.80 4.01
N PRO A 153 13.27 33.28 4.81
CA PRO A 153 13.29 33.44 6.25
C PRO A 153 14.62 33.00 6.86
N ARG A 154 15.06 33.69 7.94
CA ARG A 154 16.34 33.41 8.59
C ARG A 154 16.45 31.92 9.00
N GLY A 155 17.56 31.28 8.62
CA GLY A 155 17.81 29.86 8.92
C GLY A 155 17.14 28.87 7.98
N TYR A 156 16.50 29.36 6.89
CA TYR A 156 15.92 28.51 5.87
C TYR A 156 16.53 28.78 4.48
N ARG A 157 16.48 27.80 3.62
CA ARG A 157 16.84 27.89 2.19
C ARG A 157 15.74 27.25 1.32
N VAL A 158 15.70 27.57 0.05
CA VAL A 158 14.84 26.89 -0.92
C VAL A 158 15.18 25.39 -0.92
N SER A 159 14.17 24.52 -0.91
CA SER A 159 14.34 23.07 -0.97
C SER A 159 14.32 22.57 -2.41
N SER A 160 15.29 21.74 -2.78
CA SER A 160 15.26 20.97 -4.02
C SER A 160 14.26 19.80 -3.96
N ASP A 161 13.80 19.41 -2.79
CA ASP A 161 12.93 18.27 -2.56
C ASP A 161 11.46 18.65 -2.38
N GLY A 162 11.17 19.87 -1.97
CA GLY A 162 9.83 20.40 -1.80
C GLY A 162 9.05 20.48 -3.11
N ASN A 163 7.83 19.94 -3.15
CA ASN A 163 7.01 19.99 -4.36
C ASN A 163 6.51 21.41 -4.64
N LEU A 164 6.56 21.80 -5.91
CA LEU A 164 5.98 23.03 -6.42
C LEU A 164 4.53 22.80 -6.84
N LYS A 165 3.65 23.74 -6.51
CA LYS A 165 2.23 23.70 -6.90
C LYS A 165 1.68 25.12 -7.05
N PHE A 166 1.15 25.43 -8.22
CA PHE A 166 0.33 26.64 -8.39
C PHE A 166 -1.05 26.42 -7.75
N SER A 167 -1.65 27.48 -7.20
CA SER A 167 -3.08 27.47 -6.90
C SER A 167 -3.88 27.36 -8.20
N GLY A 168 -5.12 26.85 -8.14
CA GLY A 168 -5.97 26.69 -9.32
C GLY A 168 -6.33 28.01 -10.00
N ASP A 169 -6.38 29.11 -9.23
CA ASP A 169 -6.53 30.49 -9.71
C ASP A 169 -5.20 31.13 -10.19
N GLU A 170 -4.08 30.41 -10.05
CA GLU A 170 -2.73 30.80 -10.46
C GLU A 170 -2.20 32.07 -9.77
N THR A 171 -2.80 32.51 -8.67
CA THR A 171 -2.37 33.70 -7.91
C THR A 171 -1.26 33.41 -6.91
N LYS A 172 -1.09 32.13 -6.54
CA LYS A 172 -0.15 31.66 -5.51
C LYS A 172 0.74 30.54 -6.06
N LEU A 173 1.98 30.48 -5.56
CA LEU A 173 2.91 29.37 -5.81
C LEU A 173 3.31 28.76 -4.45
N TYR A 174 2.96 27.50 -4.22
CA TYR A 174 3.41 26.75 -3.08
C TYR A 174 4.71 26.00 -3.39
N PHE A 175 5.66 26.02 -2.44
CA PHE A 175 6.96 25.38 -2.56
C PHE A 175 7.48 24.95 -1.19
N GLY A 176 8.68 24.37 -1.10
CA GLY A 176 9.30 23.96 0.15
C GLY A 176 10.50 24.83 0.54
N LEU A 177 10.58 25.19 1.80
CA LEU A 177 11.82 25.65 2.43
C LEU A 177 12.42 24.51 3.24
N ALA A 178 13.75 24.40 3.31
CA ALA A 178 14.47 23.42 4.12
C ALA A 178 15.46 24.10 5.08
N LEU A 179 15.80 23.40 6.13
CA LEU A 179 16.92 23.80 6.99
C LEU A 179 18.25 23.55 6.26
N PRO A 180 19.34 24.21 6.68
CA PRO A 180 20.68 23.84 6.24
C PRO A 180 20.97 22.35 6.51
N GLU A 181 21.75 21.74 5.65
CA GLU A 181 22.21 20.36 5.87
C GLU A 181 23.16 20.29 7.06
N ILE A 182 23.05 19.23 7.82
CA ILE A 182 24.04 18.88 8.85
C ILE A 182 25.26 18.31 8.10
N VAL A 183 26.37 18.98 8.26
CA VAL A 183 27.62 18.67 7.56
C VAL A 183 28.61 18.07 8.55
N GLN A 184 29.29 17.01 8.13
CA GLN A 184 30.39 16.43 8.89
C GLN A 184 31.52 17.47 9.10
N ASP A 185 32.14 17.45 10.25
CA ASP A 185 33.36 18.23 10.51
C ASP A 185 34.47 17.71 9.57
N THR A 186 34.91 18.55 8.66
CA THR A 186 35.97 18.22 7.69
C THR A 186 37.38 18.32 8.24
N LEU A 187 37.52 18.71 9.51
CA LEU A 187 38.82 18.77 10.21
C LEU A 187 39.16 17.44 10.91
N LEU A 188 38.19 16.55 11.08
CA LEU A 188 38.41 15.23 11.64
C LEU A 188 39.12 14.32 10.64
N LEU A 189 40.09 13.55 11.13
CA LEU A 189 40.73 12.48 10.38
C LEU A 189 39.79 11.27 10.28
N ASP A 190 39.95 10.42 9.27
CA ASP A 190 39.10 9.25 9.07
C ASP A 190 39.07 8.30 10.29
N GLU A 191 40.19 8.18 11.01
CA GLU A 191 40.32 7.40 12.24
C GLU A 191 39.66 8.04 13.48
N GLU A 192 39.29 9.31 13.42
CA GLU A 192 38.58 10.02 14.48
C GLU A 192 37.06 9.93 14.30
N ILE A 193 36.61 9.43 13.16
CA ILE A 193 35.18 9.29 12.84
C ILE A 193 34.67 7.98 13.45
N VAL A 194 33.96 8.09 14.58
CA VAL A 194 33.36 6.95 15.26
C VAL A 194 32.02 6.57 14.62
N ASN A 195 31.87 5.29 14.28
CA ASN A 195 30.61 4.73 13.77
C ASN A 195 29.91 3.95 14.88
N VAL A 196 29.13 4.65 15.73
CA VAL A 196 28.38 4.11 16.86
C VAL A 196 26.94 4.57 16.84
N GLU A 197 26.02 3.67 17.17
CA GLU A 197 24.63 3.97 17.42
C GLU A 197 24.39 4.11 18.94
N VAL A 198 23.81 5.21 19.35
CA VAL A 198 23.43 5.44 20.76
C VAL A 198 21.90 5.43 20.85
N TRP A 199 21.37 4.44 21.54
CA TRP A 199 19.93 4.27 21.75
C TRP A 199 19.58 4.78 23.14
N THR A 200 18.61 5.71 23.23
CA THR A 200 18.15 6.27 24.50
C THR A 200 16.69 5.86 24.77
N TYR A 201 16.32 5.79 26.05
CA TYR A 201 15.00 5.31 26.49
C TYR A 201 13.85 6.29 26.20
N ASP A 202 14.14 7.57 26.09
CA ASP A 202 13.18 8.67 25.96
C ASP A 202 13.19 9.34 24.59
N GLU A 203 13.99 8.83 23.63
CA GLU A 203 14.05 9.38 22.30
C GLU A 203 12.72 9.16 21.56
N PRO A 204 12.16 10.19 20.90
CA PRO A 204 10.85 10.08 20.25
C PRO A 204 10.73 8.96 19.23
N ARG A 205 11.82 8.63 18.54
CA ARG A 205 11.88 7.54 17.55
C ARG A 205 13.06 6.64 17.83
N LEU A 206 12.81 5.32 17.87
CA LEU A 206 13.88 4.33 17.92
C LEU A 206 14.92 4.61 16.83
N TYR A 207 16.18 4.30 17.11
CA TYR A 207 17.28 4.51 16.18
C TYR A 207 17.00 3.81 14.83
N THR A 208 16.47 2.60 14.85
CA THR A 208 16.06 1.84 13.64
C THR A 208 15.00 2.54 12.79
N ILE A 209 14.06 3.29 13.41
CA ILE A 209 13.10 4.12 12.69
C ILE A 209 13.81 5.31 12.04
N GLN A 210 14.75 5.91 12.74
CA GLN A 210 15.52 7.05 12.21
C GLN A 210 16.34 6.63 10.99
N GLU A 211 17.00 5.47 11.02
CA GLU A 211 17.72 4.93 9.87
C GLU A 211 16.80 4.69 8.68
N MET A 212 15.64 4.06 8.89
CA MET A 212 14.66 3.83 7.83
C MET A 212 14.13 5.12 7.22
N GLN A 213 14.05 6.19 8.02
CA GLN A 213 13.54 7.49 7.60
C GLN A 213 14.64 8.50 7.23
N LEU A 214 15.90 8.15 7.35
CA LEU A 214 17.04 9.04 7.13
C LEU A 214 16.95 9.85 5.84
N ASN A 215 16.59 9.22 4.72
CA ASN A 215 16.42 9.90 3.44
C ASN A 215 15.23 10.86 3.42
N ASN A 216 14.16 10.55 4.13
CA ASN A 216 12.99 11.43 4.26
C ASN A 216 13.32 12.63 5.16
N ASP A 217 14.05 12.39 6.25
CA ASP A 217 14.49 13.44 7.17
C ASP A 217 15.46 14.41 6.48
N LYS A 218 16.41 13.92 5.69
CA LYS A 218 17.31 14.76 4.87
C LYS A 218 16.57 15.60 3.83
N LYS A 219 15.44 15.12 3.32
CA LYS A 219 14.59 15.82 2.33
C LYS A 219 13.46 16.63 2.93
N LYS A 220 13.37 16.68 4.27
CA LYS A 220 12.30 17.40 4.97
C LYS A 220 12.22 18.84 4.52
N SER A 221 11.03 19.27 4.15
CA SER A 221 10.78 20.64 3.71
C SER A 221 9.48 21.18 4.29
N PHE A 222 9.46 22.46 4.56
CA PHE A 222 8.35 23.18 5.16
C PHE A 222 7.59 23.95 4.07
N LYS A 223 6.30 23.70 3.98
CA LYS A 223 5.44 24.34 2.98
C LYS A 223 5.44 25.86 3.16
N THR A 224 5.63 26.56 2.07
CA THR A 224 5.66 28.02 1.98
C THR A 224 4.87 28.45 0.76
N VAL A 225 4.24 29.62 0.81
CA VAL A 225 3.50 30.18 -0.32
C VAL A 225 4.10 31.53 -0.71
N PHE A 226 4.19 31.74 -2.02
CA PHE A 226 4.51 33.03 -2.63
C PHE A 226 3.28 33.60 -3.34
N HIS A 227 2.90 34.85 -3.00
CA HIS A 227 1.79 35.58 -3.59
C HIS A 227 2.32 36.47 -4.72
N PHE A 228 1.89 36.22 -5.97
CA PHE A 228 2.39 36.93 -7.13
C PHE A 228 1.98 38.40 -7.14
N LYS A 229 0.80 38.75 -6.62
CA LYS A 229 0.29 40.12 -6.60
C LYS A 229 1.16 41.05 -5.73
N ASP A 230 1.41 40.58 -4.50
CA ASP A 230 2.03 41.41 -3.46
C ASP A 230 3.51 41.10 -3.28
N GLN A 231 4.05 40.15 -4.05
CA GLN A 231 5.42 39.63 -3.95
C GLN A 231 5.76 39.18 -2.54
N LYS A 232 4.76 38.65 -1.82
CA LYS A 232 4.86 38.32 -0.40
C LYS A 232 5.12 36.84 -0.21
N LEU A 233 6.02 36.52 0.72
CA LEU A 233 6.39 35.19 1.12
C LEU A 233 5.78 34.87 2.49
N ILE A 234 5.02 33.78 2.60
CA ILE A 234 4.41 33.33 3.85
C ILE A 234 4.78 31.86 4.10
N GLN A 235 5.43 31.60 5.21
CA GLN A 235 5.73 30.26 5.67
C GLN A 235 4.48 29.63 6.30
N ILE A 236 4.07 28.44 5.85
CA ILE A 236 2.90 27.70 6.33
C ILE A 236 3.35 26.62 7.32
N GLY A 237 4.25 25.73 6.88
CA GLY A 237 4.85 24.72 7.75
C GLY A 237 6.02 25.28 8.53
N SER A 238 6.24 24.83 9.75
CA SER A 238 7.32 25.23 10.65
C SER A 238 7.99 24.02 11.28
N LYS A 239 9.02 24.22 12.10
CA LYS A 239 9.60 23.14 12.91
C LYS A 239 8.58 22.54 13.87
N GLU A 240 7.75 23.37 14.47
CA GLU A 240 6.68 22.96 15.40
C GLU A 240 5.57 22.19 14.69
N TYR A 241 5.16 22.64 13.49
CA TYR A 241 4.14 22.01 12.65
C TYR A 241 4.70 21.70 11.27
N PRO A 242 5.48 20.60 11.13
CA PRO A 242 6.23 20.33 9.89
C PRO A 242 5.37 19.89 8.72
N ASN A 243 4.19 19.36 8.98
CA ASN A 243 3.30 18.82 7.97
C ASN A 243 2.18 19.80 7.64
N SER A 244 1.74 19.82 6.38
CA SER A 244 0.71 20.75 5.91
C SER A 244 -0.26 20.08 4.95
N ILE A 245 -1.54 20.45 5.03
CA ILE A 245 -2.63 19.99 4.17
C ILE A 245 -3.27 21.23 3.54
N LEU A 246 -3.36 21.19 2.21
CA LEU A 246 -4.06 22.18 1.38
C LEU A 246 -5.25 21.51 0.73
N THR A 247 -6.23 22.29 0.29
CA THR A 247 -7.26 21.79 -0.61
C THR A 247 -6.67 21.41 -1.97
N ASP A 248 -7.43 20.67 -2.78
CA ASP A 248 -6.93 20.15 -4.06
C ASP A 248 -6.53 21.28 -5.03
N ASP A 249 -7.25 22.39 -5.04
CA ASP A 249 -6.90 23.56 -5.87
C ASP A 249 -6.01 24.58 -5.15
N ALA A 250 -5.85 24.46 -3.85
CA ALA A 250 -5.02 25.35 -3.03
C ALA A 250 -5.37 26.86 -3.20
N ASN A 251 -6.65 27.16 -3.47
CA ASN A 251 -7.15 28.54 -3.60
C ASN A 251 -7.48 29.18 -2.28
N ASP A 252 -7.75 28.37 -1.25
CA ASP A 252 -8.31 28.79 0.02
C ASP A 252 -7.36 29.66 0.84
N ASP A 253 -7.97 30.43 1.77
CA ASP A 253 -7.23 31.32 2.67
C ASP A 253 -6.60 30.58 3.86
N TYR A 254 -6.92 29.32 4.04
CA TYR A 254 -6.45 28.53 5.18
C TYR A 254 -5.87 27.20 4.75
N ALA A 255 -4.81 26.80 5.46
CA ALA A 255 -4.21 25.48 5.42
C ALA A 255 -4.30 24.81 6.79
N LEU A 256 -4.35 23.48 6.86
CA LEU A 256 -4.08 22.76 8.08
C LEU A 256 -2.58 22.49 8.18
N VAL A 257 -2.04 22.58 9.39
CA VAL A 257 -0.70 22.10 9.74
C VAL A 257 -0.80 21.20 10.95
N TYR A 258 0.09 20.22 11.03
CA TYR A 258 0.07 19.29 12.16
C TYR A 258 1.46 18.80 12.55
N SER A 259 1.57 18.42 13.83
CA SER A 259 2.75 17.78 14.39
C SER A 259 2.37 16.47 15.10
N THR A 260 3.13 15.42 14.83
CA THR A 260 3.06 14.15 15.55
C THR A 260 4.20 14.02 16.57
N GLU A 261 5.14 14.93 16.58
CA GLU A 261 6.37 14.84 17.40
C GLU A 261 6.11 14.60 18.88
N PRO A 262 5.13 15.28 19.54
CA PRO A 262 4.86 15.05 20.97
C PRO A 262 4.37 13.64 21.31
N TYR A 263 3.94 12.86 20.30
CA TYR A 263 3.31 11.56 20.48
C TYR A 263 4.10 10.40 19.86
N GLN A 264 5.26 10.67 19.26
CA GLN A 264 6.05 9.66 18.52
C GLN A 264 6.54 8.53 19.42
N LEU A 265 6.97 8.84 20.64
CA LEU A 265 7.43 7.82 21.58
C LEU A 265 6.33 6.79 21.86
N SER A 266 5.15 7.22 22.27
CA SER A 266 4.04 6.32 22.58
C SER A 266 3.49 5.58 21.33
N SER A 267 3.65 6.14 20.14
CA SER A 267 3.16 5.51 18.91
C SER A 267 3.82 4.17 18.60
N GLN A 268 4.99 3.89 19.18
CA GLN A 268 5.75 2.67 18.95
C GLN A 268 5.09 1.43 19.56
N TRP A 269 4.33 1.59 20.64
CA TRP A 269 3.55 0.49 21.24
C TRP A 269 2.05 0.63 21.06
N THR A 270 1.52 1.84 20.81
CA THR A 270 0.10 2.01 20.45
C THR A 270 -0.17 1.68 18.97
N GLY A 271 0.88 1.58 18.14
CA GLY A 271 0.79 1.17 16.74
C GLY A 271 0.36 2.31 15.80
N GLN A 272 -0.79 2.20 15.17
CA GLN A 272 -1.16 3.04 14.04
C GLN A 272 -1.72 4.43 14.41
N PHE A 273 -1.80 4.78 15.69
CA PHE A 273 -2.47 6.00 16.15
C PHE A 273 -1.49 6.99 16.75
N SER A 274 -0.68 7.60 15.90
CA SER A 274 0.03 8.82 16.28
C SER A 274 -1.00 9.93 16.46
N LYS A 275 -1.25 10.31 17.70
CA LYS A 275 -1.92 11.58 18.00
C LYS A 275 -1.17 12.71 17.30
N ASN A 276 -1.86 13.77 16.98
CA ASN A 276 -1.24 14.95 16.38
C ASN A 276 -1.87 16.23 16.96
N ASP A 277 -1.08 17.26 17.08
CA ASP A 277 -1.58 18.61 17.31
C ASP A 277 -1.92 19.21 15.96
N LEU A 278 -3.17 19.62 15.78
CA LEU A 278 -3.70 20.20 14.55
C LEU A 278 -3.88 21.69 14.71
N ALA A 279 -3.25 22.49 13.86
CA ALA A 279 -3.43 23.93 13.81
C ALA A 279 -3.89 24.40 12.43
N ILE A 280 -4.48 25.58 12.40
CA ILE A 280 -4.93 26.25 11.18
C ILE A 280 -4.01 27.43 10.92
N VAL A 281 -3.50 27.58 9.70
CA VAL A 281 -2.67 28.72 9.27
C VAL A 281 -3.40 29.49 8.20
N ASN A 282 -3.47 30.82 8.36
CA ASN A 282 -3.92 31.70 7.30
C ASN A 282 -2.79 31.91 6.28
N VAL A 283 -3.02 31.50 5.03
CA VAL A 283 -1.99 31.52 3.99
C VAL A 283 -1.64 32.92 3.50
N ASN A 284 -2.44 33.95 3.83
CA ASN A 284 -2.24 35.34 3.40
C ASN A 284 -1.36 36.15 4.38
N ASN A 285 -1.29 35.73 5.66
CA ASN A 285 -0.55 36.47 6.67
C ASN A 285 0.30 35.61 7.61
N GLY A 286 0.17 34.26 7.54
CA GLY A 286 0.95 33.32 8.37
C GLY A 286 0.45 33.16 9.81
N LEU A 287 -0.63 33.82 10.20
CA LEU A 287 -1.19 33.66 11.54
C LEU A 287 -1.69 32.23 11.71
N SER A 288 -1.26 31.57 12.78
CA SER A 288 -1.65 30.20 13.11
C SER A 288 -2.44 30.14 14.41
N LYS A 289 -3.37 29.18 14.50
CA LYS A 289 -4.16 28.92 15.69
C LYS A 289 -4.26 27.41 15.91
N LEU A 290 -3.94 26.95 17.11
CA LEU A 290 -4.20 25.56 17.50
C LEU A 290 -5.72 25.28 17.41
N ALA A 291 -6.10 24.26 16.67
CA ALA A 291 -7.48 23.84 16.49
C ALA A 291 -7.83 22.65 17.39
N ILE A 292 -7.03 21.59 17.36
CA ILE A 292 -7.25 20.38 18.15
C ILE A 292 -5.91 19.89 18.68
N LYS A 293 -5.79 19.77 20.02
CA LYS A 293 -4.62 19.17 20.65
C LYS A 293 -4.82 17.66 20.80
N GLY A 294 -3.79 16.89 20.50
CA GLY A 294 -3.83 15.43 20.64
C GLY A 294 -4.90 14.74 19.81
N ASN A 295 -5.22 15.28 18.63
CA ASN A 295 -6.18 14.67 17.71
C ASN A 295 -5.75 13.22 17.41
N PRO A 296 -6.61 12.21 17.70
CA PRO A 296 -6.20 10.81 17.62
C PRO A 296 -6.17 10.23 16.20
N SER A 297 -6.50 11.02 15.19
CA SER A 297 -6.56 10.57 13.80
C SER A 297 -6.16 11.67 12.84
N PRO A 298 -5.71 11.34 11.62
CA PRO A 298 -5.48 12.35 10.59
C PRO A 298 -6.74 13.16 10.29
N ALA A 299 -6.60 14.46 10.16
CA ALA A 299 -7.64 15.35 9.68
C ALA A 299 -7.49 15.63 8.18
N SER A 300 -8.57 16.04 7.53
CA SER A 300 -8.61 16.51 6.15
C SER A 300 -9.32 17.84 6.06
N LEU A 301 -9.13 18.57 4.94
CA LEU A 301 -9.93 19.74 4.60
C LEU A 301 -11.13 19.35 3.74
N SER A 302 -12.28 19.95 4.00
CA SER A 302 -13.39 19.91 3.06
C SER A 302 -13.01 20.59 1.73
N PRO A 303 -13.63 20.26 0.60
CA PRO A 303 -13.22 20.74 -0.72
C PRO A 303 -13.13 22.27 -0.90
N ASN A 304 -13.92 23.05 -0.16
CA ASN A 304 -13.85 24.52 -0.15
C ASN A 304 -13.13 25.08 1.09
N GLY A 305 -12.41 24.26 1.84
CA GLY A 305 -11.63 24.70 2.99
C GLY A 305 -12.46 25.27 4.16
N LYS A 306 -13.77 25.00 4.24
CA LYS A 306 -14.62 25.50 5.34
C LYS A 306 -14.42 24.73 6.63
N TYR A 307 -14.16 23.43 6.53
CA TYR A 307 -14.06 22.51 7.65
C TYR A 307 -12.77 21.73 7.62
N ALA A 308 -12.10 21.59 8.76
CA ALA A 308 -11.28 20.45 9.05
C ALA A 308 -12.21 19.31 9.52
N TYR A 309 -12.01 18.08 9.07
CA TYR A 309 -12.83 16.94 9.44
C TYR A 309 -12.01 15.66 9.56
N GLY A 310 -12.49 14.74 10.35
CA GLY A 310 -11.84 13.47 10.58
C GLY A 310 -12.69 12.52 11.41
N TYR A 311 -12.11 11.37 11.70
CA TYR A 311 -12.70 10.38 12.57
C TYR A 311 -11.88 10.30 13.86
N ASN A 312 -12.48 10.67 14.99
CA ASN A 312 -11.89 10.45 16.29
C ASN A 312 -12.06 8.98 16.67
N GLN A 313 -10.97 8.23 16.56
CA GLN A 313 -11.00 6.80 16.77
C GLN A 313 -11.19 6.41 18.24
N VAL A 314 -10.71 7.23 19.18
CA VAL A 314 -10.88 6.99 20.63
C VAL A 314 -12.37 7.03 21.00
N ASP A 315 -13.07 8.05 20.51
CA ASP A 315 -14.51 8.24 20.79
C ASP A 315 -15.40 7.55 19.76
N SER A 316 -14.81 6.91 18.75
CA SER A 316 -15.50 6.26 17.62
C SER A 316 -16.47 7.19 16.89
N THR A 317 -16.09 8.46 16.73
CA THR A 317 -16.98 9.53 16.26
C THR A 317 -16.36 10.33 15.12
N TRP A 318 -17.10 10.54 14.03
CA TRP A 318 -16.76 11.53 13.02
C TRP A 318 -17.02 12.94 13.53
N TYR A 319 -16.13 13.87 13.19
CA TYR A 319 -16.24 15.27 13.59
C TYR A 319 -15.99 16.22 12.41
N THR A 320 -16.50 17.43 12.56
CA THR A 320 -16.13 18.61 11.78
C THR A 320 -15.69 19.73 12.72
N TYR A 321 -14.71 20.52 12.25
CA TYR A 321 -14.27 21.75 12.90
C TYR A 321 -14.39 22.90 11.90
N ASN A 322 -15.30 23.85 12.16
CA ASN A 322 -15.46 25.03 11.32
C ASN A 322 -14.26 25.96 11.49
N ILE A 323 -13.52 26.21 10.40
CA ILE A 323 -12.26 26.96 10.42
C ILE A 323 -12.45 28.41 10.85
N LYS A 324 -13.56 29.05 10.43
CA LYS A 324 -13.83 30.46 10.74
C LYS A 324 -14.39 30.65 12.15
N THR A 325 -15.36 29.84 12.54
CA THR A 325 -16.06 30.01 13.82
C THR A 325 -15.40 29.23 14.96
N SER A 326 -14.45 28.34 14.67
CA SER A 326 -13.82 27.41 15.63
C SER A 326 -14.80 26.44 16.31
N LYS A 327 -15.97 26.23 15.72
CA LYS A 327 -16.97 25.30 16.25
C LYS A 327 -16.58 23.87 15.92
N TYR A 328 -16.45 23.02 16.95
CA TYR A 328 -16.30 21.57 16.83
C TYR A 328 -17.68 20.93 16.91
N THR A 329 -17.99 20.02 15.98
CA THR A 329 -19.28 19.31 15.93
C THR A 329 -19.03 17.82 15.81
N GLU A 330 -19.53 17.03 16.77
CA GLU A 330 -19.55 15.58 16.70
C GLU A 330 -20.71 15.13 15.83
N LEU A 331 -20.42 14.42 14.74
CA LEU A 331 -21.43 14.02 13.76
C LEU A 331 -22.11 12.70 14.10
N THR A 332 -21.34 11.73 14.56
CA THR A 332 -21.81 10.33 14.70
C THR A 332 -21.84 9.84 16.15
N LYS A 333 -21.86 10.75 17.12
CA LYS A 333 -21.90 10.41 18.56
C LYS A 333 -23.04 9.45 18.89
N GLY A 334 -22.73 8.38 19.60
CA GLY A 334 -23.72 7.37 20.01
C GLY A 334 -24.26 6.48 18.88
N LYS A 335 -23.63 6.49 17.70
CA LYS A 335 -24.02 5.67 16.55
C LYS A 335 -22.86 4.77 16.07
N MET A 336 -23.17 3.63 15.48
CA MET A 336 -22.20 2.64 15.00
C MET A 336 -21.67 3.01 13.59
N PHE A 337 -20.70 3.92 13.54
CA PHE A 337 -19.95 4.27 12.32
C PHE A 337 -18.53 3.73 12.31
N TYR A 338 -18.21 2.89 13.28
CA TYR A 338 -16.96 2.16 13.42
C TYR A 338 -17.09 0.73 12.89
N ASN A 339 -15.95 0.09 12.64
CA ASN A 339 -15.93 -1.31 12.22
C ASN A 339 -16.50 -2.23 13.30
N GLU A 340 -17.74 -2.63 13.12
CA GLU A 340 -18.51 -3.50 14.03
C GLU A 340 -17.91 -4.91 14.17
N LEU A 341 -17.05 -5.32 13.23
CA LEU A 341 -16.40 -6.64 13.19
C LEU A 341 -14.95 -6.61 13.68
N SER A 342 -14.52 -5.50 14.30
CA SER A 342 -13.16 -5.38 14.83
C SER A 342 -13.00 -6.29 16.05
N ASP A 343 -12.02 -7.18 15.98
CA ASP A 343 -11.62 -8.08 17.06
C ASP A 343 -10.20 -7.77 17.58
N TYR A 344 -9.68 -6.57 17.25
CA TYR A 344 -8.42 -6.06 17.77
C TYR A 344 -8.58 -5.43 19.16
N PRO A 345 -7.58 -5.54 20.05
CA PRO A 345 -7.57 -4.85 21.34
C PRO A 345 -7.27 -3.36 21.17
N ASN A 346 -8.07 -2.67 20.36
CA ASN A 346 -7.89 -1.27 20.03
C ASN A 346 -9.23 -0.63 19.67
N HIS A 347 -9.26 0.71 19.66
CA HIS A 347 -10.43 1.44 19.17
C HIS A 347 -10.67 1.14 17.69
N PRO A 348 -11.89 0.79 17.26
CA PRO A 348 -12.17 0.38 15.90
C PRO A 348 -12.06 1.56 14.92
N ARG A 349 -11.62 1.27 13.70
CA ARG A 349 -11.60 2.24 12.59
C ARG A 349 -13.00 2.47 12.04
N SER A 350 -13.22 3.62 11.40
CA SER A 350 -14.48 3.87 10.66
C SER A 350 -14.51 3.12 9.33
N TYR A 351 -15.72 3.03 8.75
CA TYR A 351 -15.91 2.57 7.36
C TYR A 351 -15.56 3.65 6.32
N GLY A 352 -15.19 4.86 6.74
CA GLY A 352 -14.82 5.96 5.86
C GLY A 352 -15.97 6.91 5.51
N ALA A 353 -15.70 7.84 4.60
CA ALA A 353 -16.68 8.78 4.06
C ALA A 353 -16.71 8.74 2.53
N ALA A 354 -17.89 8.92 1.94
CA ALA A 354 -18.06 9.03 0.50
C ALA A 354 -17.52 10.35 -0.05
N GLY A 355 -17.61 11.41 0.74
CA GLY A 355 -17.15 12.74 0.38
C GLY A 355 -18.16 13.84 0.73
N TRP A 356 -17.94 15.00 0.16
CA TRP A 356 -18.72 16.21 0.42
C TRP A 356 -19.65 16.56 -0.73
N THR A 357 -20.77 17.19 -0.44
CA THR A 357 -21.63 17.82 -1.45
C THR A 357 -21.14 19.23 -1.77
N LYS A 358 -21.63 19.82 -2.86
CA LYS A 358 -21.20 21.14 -3.34
C LYS A 358 -21.28 22.21 -2.24
N ASN A 359 -20.27 23.10 -2.20
CA ASN A 359 -20.12 24.19 -1.23
C ASN A 359 -19.99 23.71 0.24
N ASP A 360 -19.50 22.49 0.44
CA ASP A 360 -19.34 21.86 1.75
C ASP A 360 -20.64 21.85 2.58
N LYS A 361 -21.78 21.70 1.87
CA LYS A 361 -23.12 21.79 2.50
C LYS A 361 -23.39 20.60 3.41
N SER A 362 -22.99 19.41 3.00
CA SER A 362 -23.09 18.18 3.79
C SER A 362 -21.93 17.23 3.49
N ILE A 363 -21.67 16.33 4.43
CA ILE A 363 -20.72 15.23 4.28
C ILE A 363 -21.49 13.90 4.27
N LEU A 364 -21.10 12.99 3.37
CA LEU A 364 -21.65 11.64 3.27
C LEU A 364 -20.67 10.66 3.93
N ILE A 365 -21.14 9.97 4.97
CA ILE A 365 -20.34 9.06 5.81
C ILE A 365 -20.94 7.65 5.71
N TYR A 366 -20.08 6.64 5.76
CA TYR A 366 -20.46 5.23 5.75
C TYR A 366 -20.63 4.68 7.17
N ASP A 367 -21.73 3.97 7.43
CA ASP A 367 -21.74 2.90 8.41
C ASP A 367 -21.35 1.56 7.73
N ARG A 368 -21.53 0.43 8.39
CA ARG A 368 -21.17 -0.89 7.83
C ARG A 368 -21.79 -1.14 6.46
N TYR A 369 -23.03 -0.76 6.25
CA TYR A 369 -23.81 -1.04 5.05
C TYR A 369 -24.18 0.21 4.27
N ASP A 370 -24.48 1.31 4.97
CA ASP A 370 -25.23 2.42 4.42
C ASP A 370 -24.44 3.71 4.27
N ILE A 371 -24.98 4.58 3.42
CA ILE A 371 -24.55 5.97 3.26
C ILE A 371 -25.49 6.86 4.05
N TRP A 372 -24.90 7.74 4.85
CA TRP A 372 -25.62 8.74 5.64
C TRP A 372 -25.15 10.14 5.28
N GLU A 373 -26.09 11.07 5.15
CA GLU A 373 -25.81 12.49 4.96
C GLU A 373 -25.84 13.21 6.31
N PHE A 374 -24.81 14.01 6.58
CA PHE A 374 -24.70 14.82 7.80
C PHE A 374 -24.54 16.29 7.47
N ASN A 375 -25.26 17.15 8.21
CA ASN A 375 -25.01 18.57 8.25
C ASN A 375 -23.75 18.84 9.13
N PRO A 376 -22.69 19.50 8.59
CA PRO A 376 -21.43 19.66 9.31
C PRO A 376 -21.49 20.65 10.48
N GLU A 377 -22.51 21.52 10.56
CA GLU A 377 -22.69 22.51 11.63
C GLU A 377 -23.54 22.02 12.79
N THR A 378 -24.53 21.18 12.51
CA THR A 378 -25.53 20.77 13.48
C THR A 378 -25.47 19.29 13.83
N GLY A 379 -24.81 18.48 13.05
CA GLY A 379 -24.81 17.01 13.18
C GLY A 379 -26.14 16.36 12.77
N LEU A 380 -27.14 17.14 12.32
CA LEU A 380 -28.41 16.58 11.79
C LEU A 380 -28.08 15.64 10.62
N ASN A 381 -28.73 14.49 10.60
CA ASN A 381 -28.39 13.43 9.67
C ASN A 381 -29.61 12.72 9.10
N LYS A 382 -29.39 12.11 7.94
CA LYS A 382 -30.39 11.31 7.22
C LYS A 382 -29.70 10.06 6.66
N ARG A 383 -30.26 8.87 6.91
CA ARG A 383 -29.85 7.63 6.23
C ARG A 383 -30.37 7.67 4.80
N LEU A 384 -29.48 7.49 3.82
CA LEU A 384 -29.81 7.58 2.41
C LEU A 384 -30.11 6.20 1.78
N THR A 385 -29.35 5.18 2.12
CA THR A 385 -29.53 3.81 1.61
C THR A 385 -30.12 2.88 2.69
N LYS A 386 -30.58 1.70 2.31
CA LYS A 386 -31.18 0.68 3.20
C LYS A 386 -30.51 -0.67 2.99
N GLY A 387 -29.20 -0.73 3.27
CA GLY A 387 -28.37 -1.91 3.04
C GLY A 387 -28.34 -2.87 4.22
N ARG A 388 -28.48 -2.37 5.46
CA ARG A 388 -28.40 -3.17 6.68
C ARG A 388 -29.43 -4.30 6.70
N GLU A 389 -30.62 -4.04 6.26
CA GLU A 389 -31.74 -5.01 6.20
C GLU A 389 -31.49 -6.14 5.20
N LYS A 390 -30.61 -5.90 4.22
CA LYS A 390 -30.25 -6.86 3.17
C LYS A 390 -28.80 -7.35 3.30
N GLN A 391 -28.09 -6.97 4.36
CA GLN A 391 -26.66 -7.22 4.56
C GLN A 391 -25.81 -6.83 3.34
N THR A 392 -26.21 -5.74 2.68
CA THR A 392 -25.57 -5.25 1.45
C THR A 392 -24.97 -3.89 1.67
N SER A 393 -23.66 -3.77 1.53
CA SER A 393 -22.95 -2.50 1.64
C SER A 393 -23.04 -1.70 0.34
N TYR A 394 -23.17 -0.37 0.49
CA TYR A 394 -23.20 0.61 -0.60
C TYR A 394 -21.99 1.54 -0.48
N ARG A 395 -21.19 1.66 -1.54
CA ARG A 395 -19.98 2.52 -1.57
C ARG A 395 -19.95 3.34 -2.84
N TYR A 396 -19.78 4.65 -2.73
CA TYR A 396 -19.72 5.57 -3.88
C TYR A 396 -18.53 5.25 -4.80
N VAL A 397 -18.81 5.16 -6.11
CA VAL A 397 -17.82 4.99 -7.17
C VAL A 397 -17.54 6.34 -7.81
N LYS A 398 -16.39 6.93 -7.51
CA LYS A 398 -15.95 8.18 -8.11
C LYS A 398 -15.41 7.91 -9.53
N LEU A 399 -16.25 8.05 -10.54
CA LEU A 399 -15.89 7.80 -11.95
C LEU A 399 -15.02 8.88 -12.58
N ASP A 400 -15.08 10.10 -12.07
CA ASP A 400 -14.26 11.22 -12.52
C ASP A 400 -13.41 11.74 -11.34
N SER A 401 -12.10 11.59 -11.44
CA SER A 401 -11.15 12.03 -10.40
C SER A 401 -11.11 13.54 -10.22
N GLU A 402 -11.51 14.32 -11.24
CA GLU A 402 -11.51 15.79 -11.20
C GLU A 402 -12.73 16.37 -10.49
N VAL A 403 -13.79 15.58 -10.31
CA VAL A 403 -14.98 16.01 -9.56
C VAL A 403 -14.66 16.09 -8.06
N LYS A 404 -14.82 17.28 -7.48
CA LYS A 404 -14.53 17.55 -6.06
C LYS A 404 -15.66 17.17 -5.12
N TYR A 405 -16.88 17.15 -5.64
CA TYR A 405 -18.10 16.99 -4.84
C TYR A 405 -18.94 15.82 -5.33
N ILE A 406 -19.67 15.22 -4.43
CA ILE A 406 -20.70 14.26 -4.79
C ILE A 406 -21.85 15.04 -5.47
N PRO A 407 -22.20 14.72 -6.71
CA PRO A 407 -23.30 15.38 -7.40
C PRO A 407 -24.64 14.95 -6.78
N VAL A 408 -25.44 15.95 -6.34
CA VAL A 408 -26.78 15.71 -5.76
C VAL A 408 -27.91 15.89 -6.78
N ASN A 409 -27.59 16.39 -7.97
CA ASN A 409 -28.53 16.66 -9.07
C ASN A 409 -28.40 15.67 -10.24
N LYS A 410 -27.59 14.64 -10.05
CA LYS A 410 -27.37 13.55 -11.00
C LYS A 410 -27.40 12.24 -10.21
N LYS A 411 -27.77 11.17 -10.88
CA LYS A 411 -27.60 9.84 -10.35
C LYS A 411 -26.10 9.50 -10.25
N ILE A 412 -25.72 8.80 -9.23
CA ILE A 412 -24.36 8.35 -8.96
C ILE A 412 -24.29 6.83 -9.01
N LEU A 413 -23.12 6.30 -9.28
CA LEU A 413 -22.85 4.87 -9.25
C LEU A 413 -22.36 4.46 -7.86
N LEU A 414 -22.97 3.42 -7.30
CA LEU A 414 -22.55 2.78 -6.07
C LEU A 414 -22.07 1.36 -6.39
N ASN A 415 -20.98 0.94 -5.78
CA ASN A 415 -20.60 -0.47 -5.68
C ASN A 415 -21.43 -1.11 -4.57
N THR A 416 -21.91 -2.32 -4.79
CA THR A 416 -22.62 -3.13 -3.81
C THR A 416 -21.87 -4.41 -3.50
N PHE A 417 -21.90 -4.83 -2.23
CA PHE A 417 -21.38 -6.10 -1.80
C PHE A 417 -22.29 -6.71 -0.72
N ASN A 418 -22.76 -7.92 -0.97
CA ASN A 418 -23.58 -8.65 0.00
C ASN A 418 -22.71 -9.54 0.89
N GLU A 419 -22.76 -9.35 2.20
CA GLU A 419 -21.90 -10.07 3.14
C GLU A 419 -22.27 -11.54 3.31
N SER A 420 -23.52 -11.92 3.07
CA SER A 420 -23.98 -13.31 3.18
C SER A 420 -23.61 -14.14 1.95
N THR A 421 -23.93 -13.63 0.74
CA THR A 421 -23.74 -14.37 -0.51
C THR A 421 -22.39 -14.08 -1.17
N LYS A 422 -21.68 -13.04 -0.70
CA LYS A 422 -20.44 -12.49 -1.29
C LYS A 422 -20.62 -11.94 -2.70
N GLU A 423 -21.83 -11.86 -3.20
CA GLU A 423 -22.14 -11.23 -4.49
C GLU A 423 -21.80 -9.75 -4.47
N SER A 424 -21.28 -9.26 -5.57
CA SER A 424 -21.06 -7.82 -5.76
C SER A 424 -21.85 -7.29 -6.95
N GLY A 425 -21.85 -5.97 -7.14
CA GLY A 425 -22.56 -5.35 -8.25
C GLY A 425 -22.47 -3.84 -8.27
N TYR A 426 -23.26 -3.25 -9.17
CA TYR A 426 -23.38 -1.80 -9.29
C TYR A 426 -24.84 -1.38 -9.14
N TYR A 427 -25.03 -0.25 -8.47
CA TYR A 427 -26.35 0.31 -8.14
C TYR A 427 -26.39 1.79 -8.55
N GLU A 428 -27.38 2.19 -9.30
CA GLU A 428 -27.65 3.58 -9.63
C GLU A 428 -28.42 4.23 -8.49
N PHE A 429 -28.00 5.41 -8.05
CA PHE A 429 -28.58 6.05 -6.87
C PHE A 429 -28.75 7.56 -7.04
N ASP A 430 -29.91 8.06 -6.70
CA ASP A 430 -30.24 9.49 -6.63
C ASP A 430 -30.14 9.96 -5.17
N VAL A 431 -29.14 10.79 -4.88
CA VAL A 431 -28.85 11.30 -3.54
C VAL A 431 -30.01 12.17 -3.01
N LYS A 432 -30.65 12.97 -3.88
CA LYS A 432 -31.70 13.89 -3.51
C LYS A 432 -32.98 13.18 -3.07
N THR A 433 -33.41 12.18 -3.82
CA THR A 433 -34.65 11.43 -3.57
C THR A 433 -34.43 10.22 -2.66
N SER A 434 -33.17 9.81 -2.43
CA SER A 434 -32.80 8.56 -1.74
C SER A 434 -33.40 7.32 -2.40
N LYS A 435 -33.57 7.33 -3.72
CA LYS A 435 -34.07 6.21 -4.54
C LYS A 435 -32.98 5.72 -5.50
N GLY A 436 -33.04 4.46 -5.87
CA GLY A 436 -32.16 3.89 -6.86
C GLY A 436 -32.58 2.48 -7.27
N ASN A 437 -31.85 1.92 -8.19
CA ASN A 437 -32.08 0.57 -8.75
C ASN A 437 -30.78 -0.20 -8.96
N GLN A 438 -30.88 -1.53 -8.83
CA GLN A 438 -29.78 -2.43 -9.13
C GLN A 438 -29.55 -2.43 -10.65
N LEU A 439 -28.30 -2.17 -11.05
CA LEU A 439 -27.88 -2.23 -12.46
C LEU A 439 -27.28 -3.60 -12.78
N LEU A 440 -26.38 -4.05 -11.94
CA LEU A 440 -25.63 -5.30 -12.13
C LEU A 440 -25.41 -5.97 -10.76
N LYS A 441 -25.66 -7.29 -10.68
CA LYS A 441 -25.42 -8.08 -9.46
C LYS A 441 -25.19 -9.55 -9.85
N GLY A 442 -24.28 -10.21 -9.17
CA GLY A 442 -24.06 -11.64 -9.37
C GLY A 442 -22.94 -12.21 -8.49
N PRO A 443 -22.70 -13.53 -8.60
CA PRO A 443 -21.65 -14.25 -7.91
C PRO A 443 -20.28 -13.95 -8.54
N PHE A 444 -19.97 -12.66 -8.65
CA PHE A 444 -18.77 -12.14 -9.28
C PHE A 444 -18.16 -11.03 -8.43
N ARG A 445 -16.88 -10.78 -8.66
CA ARG A 445 -16.21 -9.56 -8.23
C ARG A 445 -16.07 -8.61 -9.42
N TYR A 446 -16.77 -7.49 -9.35
CA TYR A 446 -16.65 -6.39 -10.32
C TYR A 446 -15.66 -5.37 -9.78
N SER A 447 -14.75 -4.89 -10.62
CA SER A 447 -13.69 -3.99 -10.17
C SER A 447 -13.21 -3.02 -11.25
N SER A 448 -12.47 -2.01 -10.78
CA SER A 448 -11.75 -1.03 -11.61
C SER A 448 -12.60 -0.26 -12.62
N PRO A 449 -13.82 0.20 -12.26
CA PRO A 449 -14.66 0.92 -13.22
C PRO A 449 -13.99 2.25 -13.60
N LYS A 450 -13.87 2.49 -14.92
CA LYS A 450 -13.31 3.72 -15.49
C LYS A 450 -14.23 4.21 -16.60
N LYS A 451 -14.76 5.40 -16.42
CA LYS A 451 -15.61 6.06 -17.41
C LYS A 451 -14.77 6.82 -18.43
N ALA A 452 -15.13 6.73 -19.69
CA ALA A 452 -14.60 7.60 -20.73
C ALA A 452 -14.91 9.08 -20.40
N ARG A 453 -14.02 9.98 -20.78
CA ARG A 453 -14.17 11.41 -20.43
C ARG A 453 -15.30 12.09 -21.22
N LEU A 454 -15.49 11.71 -22.48
CA LEU A 454 -16.37 12.39 -23.43
C LEU A 454 -17.61 11.56 -23.80
N SER A 455 -17.74 10.35 -23.31
CA SER A 455 -18.90 9.47 -23.52
C SER A 455 -19.31 8.80 -22.21
N ASP A 456 -20.42 8.06 -22.25
CA ASP A 456 -20.88 7.28 -21.10
C ASP A 456 -20.35 5.84 -21.11
N ASP A 457 -19.38 5.54 -21.98
CA ASP A 457 -18.71 4.25 -22.02
C ASP A 457 -17.93 4.01 -20.72
N LEU A 458 -18.13 2.84 -20.15
CA LEU A 458 -17.53 2.38 -18.90
C LEU A 458 -16.71 1.11 -19.15
N MET A 459 -15.43 1.18 -18.85
CA MET A 459 -14.54 0.01 -18.79
C MET A 459 -14.51 -0.53 -17.37
N PHE A 460 -14.60 -1.86 -17.21
CA PHE A 460 -14.49 -2.54 -15.91
C PHE A 460 -14.00 -3.98 -16.09
N THR A 461 -13.73 -4.68 -14.99
CA THR A 461 -13.42 -6.11 -15.00
C THR A 461 -14.44 -6.88 -14.18
N ARG A 462 -14.75 -8.11 -14.62
CA ARG A 462 -15.54 -9.11 -13.90
C ARG A 462 -14.71 -10.36 -13.70
N GLN A 463 -14.80 -10.97 -12.54
CA GLN A 463 -14.11 -12.21 -12.22
C GLN A 463 -14.91 -13.08 -11.27
N SER A 464 -14.66 -14.39 -11.30
CA SER A 464 -15.02 -15.35 -10.26
C SER A 464 -13.80 -16.22 -9.94
N PHE A 465 -13.95 -17.26 -9.16
CA PHE A 465 -12.89 -18.26 -8.99
C PHE A 465 -12.50 -18.90 -10.33
N GLU A 466 -13.48 -19.13 -11.21
CA GLU A 466 -13.35 -19.79 -12.50
C GLU A 466 -13.13 -18.80 -13.66
N GLU A 467 -13.65 -17.57 -13.56
CA GLU A 467 -13.58 -16.57 -14.63
C GLU A 467 -12.42 -15.61 -14.41
N PHE A 468 -11.51 -15.54 -15.40
CA PHE A 468 -10.42 -14.56 -15.40
C PHE A 468 -10.96 -13.12 -15.52
N PRO A 469 -10.34 -12.11 -14.88
CA PRO A 469 -10.79 -10.72 -14.89
C PRO A 469 -10.51 -10.01 -16.23
N ASP A 470 -11.10 -10.48 -17.31
CA ASP A 470 -11.02 -9.82 -18.60
C ASP A 470 -11.70 -8.45 -18.62
N ILE A 471 -11.21 -7.58 -19.50
CA ILE A 471 -11.70 -6.23 -19.65
C ILE A 471 -13.04 -6.24 -20.38
N ARG A 472 -14.00 -5.51 -19.84
CA ARG A 472 -15.35 -5.34 -20.37
C ARG A 472 -15.64 -3.87 -20.58
N ILE A 473 -16.39 -3.57 -21.63
CA ILE A 473 -16.96 -2.25 -21.90
C ILE A 473 -18.48 -2.37 -21.87
N SER A 474 -19.11 -1.37 -21.30
CA SER A 474 -20.55 -1.19 -21.27
C SER A 474 -20.89 0.29 -21.21
N ASP A 475 -22.16 0.63 -21.35
CA ASP A 475 -22.71 1.92 -20.93
C ASP A 475 -22.87 2.00 -19.40
N LEU A 476 -23.28 3.16 -18.89
CA LEU A 476 -23.52 3.33 -17.45
C LEU A 476 -24.75 2.56 -16.94
N SER A 477 -25.61 2.04 -17.82
CA SER A 477 -26.76 1.22 -17.44
C SER A 477 -26.44 -0.28 -17.40
N PHE A 478 -25.28 -0.68 -17.88
CA PHE A 478 -24.82 -2.08 -18.00
C PHE A 478 -25.75 -2.96 -18.87
N THR A 479 -26.42 -2.36 -19.86
CA THR A 479 -27.32 -3.09 -20.77
C THR A 479 -26.62 -3.67 -21.99
N SER A 480 -25.42 -3.19 -22.32
CA SER A 480 -24.63 -3.60 -23.48
C SER A 480 -23.19 -3.96 -23.07
N GLU A 481 -23.03 -5.11 -22.42
CA GLU A 481 -21.71 -5.58 -22.00
C GLU A 481 -20.97 -6.30 -23.14
N VAL A 482 -19.74 -5.87 -23.44
CA VAL A 482 -18.86 -6.50 -24.44
C VAL A 482 -17.51 -6.83 -23.78
N VAL A 483 -17.05 -8.06 -23.95
CA VAL A 483 -15.70 -8.50 -23.55
C VAL A 483 -14.72 -8.09 -24.65
N ILE A 484 -13.65 -7.36 -24.27
CA ILE A 484 -12.67 -6.83 -25.23
C ILE A 484 -11.25 -7.37 -25.02
N SER A 485 -11.04 -8.25 -24.03
CA SER A 485 -9.78 -8.97 -23.85
C SER A 485 -10.03 -10.46 -23.63
N ASP A 486 -9.07 -11.26 -24.02
CA ASP A 486 -8.99 -12.70 -23.73
C ASP A 486 -7.55 -13.00 -23.34
N VAL A 487 -7.23 -12.80 -22.05
CA VAL A 487 -5.85 -12.79 -21.56
C VAL A 487 -5.40 -14.18 -21.09
N ASN A 488 -6.33 -15.05 -20.71
CA ASN A 488 -6.02 -16.34 -20.11
C ASN A 488 -6.76 -17.53 -20.79
N PRO A 489 -6.79 -17.63 -22.12
CA PRO A 489 -7.55 -18.69 -22.83
C PRO A 489 -7.03 -20.09 -22.50
N GLN A 490 -5.72 -20.24 -22.21
CA GLN A 490 -5.09 -21.50 -21.85
C GLN A 490 -5.62 -22.10 -20.53
N GLN A 491 -6.41 -21.39 -19.77
CA GLN A 491 -7.04 -21.94 -18.56
C GLN A 491 -7.95 -23.14 -18.87
N SER A 492 -8.59 -23.12 -20.04
CA SER A 492 -9.46 -24.21 -20.50
C SER A 492 -8.74 -25.54 -20.71
N ASP A 493 -7.40 -25.54 -20.81
CA ASP A 493 -6.58 -26.74 -20.95
C ASP A 493 -6.32 -27.46 -19.62
N TYR A 494 -6.78 -26.90 -18.48
CA TYR A 494 -6.47 -27.40 -17.14
C TYR A 494 -7.74 -27.63 -16.33
N ASN A 495 -7.73 -28.65 -15.49
CA ASN A 495 -8.74 -28.83 -14.45
C ASN A 495 -8.62 -27.71 -13.43
N TRP A 496 -9.67 -26.89 -13.27
CA TRP A 496 -9.59 -25.69 -12.44
C TRP A 496 -10.17 -25.88 -11.05
N GLY A 497 -11.39 -26.33 -10.96
CA GLY A 497 -12.17 -26.48 -9.73
C GLY A 497 -13.16 -25.36 -9.50
N THR A 498 -13.98 -25.52 -8.47
CA THR A 498 -15.07 -24.61 -8.08
C THR A 498 -14.91 -24.13 -6.65
N ALA A 499 -15.43 -22.95 -6.33
CA ALA A 499 -15.39 -22.39 -4.98
C ALA A 499 -16.81 -22.11 -4.45
N GLU A 500 -17.08 -22.51 -3.21
CA GLU A 500 -18.36 -22.30 -2.52
C GLU A 500 -18.16 -21.84 -1.08
N LEU A 501 -19.20 -21.24 -0.48
CA LEU A 501 -19.22 -20.93 0.94
C LEU A 501 -19.54 -22.17 1.75
N MET A 502 -18.83 -22.31 2.86
CA MET A 502 -19.12 -23.26 3.91
C MET A 502 -19.47 -22.51 5.20
N HIS A 503 -20.44 -23.06 5.96
CA HIS A 503 -20.89 -22.50 7.23
C HIS A 503 -20.79 -23.56 8.33
N TRP A 504 -20.34 -23.13 9.51
CA TRP A 504 -20.28 -23.96 10.71
C TRP A 504 -20.30 -23.06 11.96
N TYR A 505 -20.24 -23.65 13.13
CA TYR A 505 -20.10 -22.93 14.39
C TYR A 505 -18.74 -23.23 15.02
N SER A 506 -18.11 -22.20 15.63
CA SER A 506 -16.94 -22.42 16.47
C SER A 506 -17.30 -23.17 17.74
N LEU A 507 -16.28 -23.65 18.49
CA LEU A 507 -16.51 -24.22 19.82
C LEU A 507 -17.13 -23.22 20.81
N ASP A 508 -16.96 -21.91 20.55
CA ASP A 508 -17.57 -20.84 21.33
C ASP A 508 -19.01 -20.50 20.87
N GLY A 509 -19.58 -21.25 19.92
CA GLY A 509 -20.92 -21.04 19.37
C GLY A 509 -21.04 -19.86 18.39
N ILE A 510 -19.93 -19.33 17.88
CA ILE A 510 -19.93 -18.23 16.91
C ILE A 510 -20.20 -18.78 15.51
N PRO A 511 -21.19 -18.24 14.76
CA PRO A 511 -21.39 -18.64 13.35
C PRO A 511 -20.22 -18.20 12.49
N LEU A 512 -19.65 -19.11 11.75
CA LEU A 512 -18.45 -18.94 10.92
C LEU A 512 -18.75 -19.19 9.45
N THR A 513 -17.91 -18.59 8.61
CA THR A 513 -17.94 -18.75 7.17
C THR A 513 -16.52 -19.03 6.67
N GLY A 514 -16.39 -19.83 5.63
CA GLY A 514 -15.11 -20.09 4.97
C GLY A 514 -15.34 -20.42 3.50
N MET A 515 -14.25 -20.57 2.77
CA MET A 515 -14.28 -21.01 1.38
C MET A 515 -13.91 -22.48 1.30
N LEU A 516 -14.72 -23.25 0.60
CA LEU A 516 -14.45 -24.63 0.20
C LEU A 516 -14.19 -24.65 -1.30
N ILE A 517 -13.00 -25.10 -1.69
CA ILE A 517 -12.63 -25.22 -3.10
C ILE A 517 -12.47 -26.69 -3.43
N LYS A 518 -13.21 -27.16 -4.45
CA LYS A 518 -13.31 -28.55 -4.88
C LYS A 518 -12.68 -28.74 -6.26
N PRO A 519 -12.11 -29.91 -6.55
CA PRO A 519 -11.70 -30.27 -7.92
C PRO A 519 -12.82 -30.09 -8.95
N GLU A 520 -12.49 -29.82 -10.19
CA GLU A 520 -13.46 -29.64 -11.28
C GLU A 520 -14.34 -30.88 -11.46
N ASN A 521 -13.73 -32.06 -11.41
CA ASN A 521 -14.43 -33.36 -11.54
C ASN A 521 -14.74 -33.94 -10.14
N PHE A 522 -15.24 -33.09 -9.23
CA PHE A 522 -15.58 -33.53 -7.87
C PHE A 522 -16.70 -34.56 -7.85
N ASP A 523 -16.43 -35.68 -7.20
CA ASP A 523 -17.38 -36.77 -7.00
C ASP A 523 -17.63 -36.97 -5.48
N PRO A 524 -18.82 -36.67 -4.96
CA PRO A 524 -19.09 -36.75 -3.51
C PRO A 524 -19.02 -38.17 -2.93
N THR A 525 -18.92 -39.17 -3.78
CA THR A 525 -18.78 -40.61 -3.34
C THR A 525 -17.32 -41.01 -3.11
N LYS A 526 -16.36 -40.18 -3.56
CA LYS A 526 -14.92 -40.38 -3.38
C LYS A 526 -14.38 -39.66 -2.17
N LYS A 527 -13.26 -40.15 -1.66
CA LYS A 527 -12.49 -39.53 -0.60
C LYS A 527 -11.34 -38.69 -1.18
N TYR A 528 -11.18 -37.47 -0.66
CA TYR A 528 -10.16 -36.53 -1.14
C TYR A 528 -9.25 -36.09 0.01
N PRO A 529 -7.93 -35.96 -0.21
CA PRO A 529 -7.06 -35.31 0.76
C PRO A 529 -7.45 -33.83 0.90
N LEU A 530 -7.42 -33.35 2.14
CA LEU A 530 -7.77 -31.97 2.48
C LEU A 530 -6.52 -31.15 2.76
N LEU A 531 -6.43 -29.95 2.18
CA LEU A 531 -5.48 -28.90 2.59
C LEU A 531 -6.21 -27.72 3.21
N VAL A 532 -5.98 -27.48 4.48
CA VAL A 532 -6.48 -26.30 5.20
C VAL A 532 -5.48 -25.17 5.05
N ASN A 533 -5.90 -24.02 4.51
CA ASN A 533 -5.04 -22.84 4.36
C ASN A 533 -5.77 -21.60 4.85
N PHE A 534 -5.21 -20.87 5.79
CA PHE A 534 -5.87 -19.69 6.33
C PHE A 534 -4.89 -18.67 6.89
N TYR A 535 -5.41 -17.44 7.10
CA TYR A 535 -4.67 -16.35 7.72
C TYR A 535 -5.51 -15.65 8.80
N GLU A 536 -6.58 -14.96 8.42
CA GLU A 536 -7.60 -14.36 9.30
C GLU A 536 -8.99 -14.56 8.70
N LYS A 537 -9.54 -13.57 7.98
CA LYS A 537 -10.84 -13.61 7.29
C LYS A 537 -10.64 -13.46 5.79
N SER A 538 -11.05 -14.44 5.01
CA SER A 538 -10.83 -14.49 3.56
C SER A 538 -12.08 -14.73 2.73
N SER A 539 -13.19 -15.13 3.35
CA SER A 539 -14.43 -15.53 2.64
C SER A 539 -15.00 -14.45 1.73
N ASN A 540 -14.75 -13.16 2.02
CA ASN A 540 -15.12 -12.05 1.15
C ASN A 540 -14.43 -12.07 -0.23
N SER A 541 -13.40 -12.91 -0.42
CA SER A 541 -12.71 -13.11 -1.68
C SER A 541 -13.19 -14.33 -2.48
N LEU A 542 -14.33 -14.93 -2.12
CA LEU A 542 -14.89 -16.12 -2.76
C LEU A 542 -14.89 -16.03 -4.29
N HIS A 543 -15.36 -14.93 -4.83
CA HIS A 543 -15.47 -14.69 -6.27
C HIS A 543 -14.23 -14.02 -6.89
N SER A 544 -13.04 -14.24 -6.30
CA SER A 544 -11.79 -13.72 -6.87
C SER A 544 -11.04 -14.82 -7.61
N HIS A 545 -10.65 -14.53 -8.85
CA HIS A 545 -9.78 -15.40 -9.62
C HIS A 545 -8.40 -15.53 -8.99
N ARG A 546 -7.85 -16.73 -9.00
CA ARG A 546 -6.53 -17.04 -8.44
C ARG A 546 -5.68 -17.77 -9.45
N ALA A 547 -5.02 -17.01 -10.33
CA ALA A 547 -4.15 -17.57 -11.37
C ALA A 547 -3.04 -18.45 -10.75
N PRO A 548 -2.79 -19.66 -11.34
CA PRO A 548 -1.71 -20.53 -10.90
C PRO A 548 -0.37 -19.87 -11.20
N ASN A 549 0.41 -19.66 -10.18
CA ASN A 549 1.79 -19.19 -10.28
C ASN A 549 2.58 -19.71 -9.08
N PRO A 550 3.91 -19.81 -9.15
CA PRO A 550 4.69 -20.15 -7.98
C PRO A 550 4.46 -19.12 -6.88
N GLY A 551 3.68 -19.51 -5.87
CA GLY A 551 3.37 -18.70 -4.71
C GLY A 551 4.61 -18.32 -3.92
N ARG A 552 4.60 -17.16 -3.26
CA ARG A 552 5.72 -16.75 -2.41
C ARG A 552 5.64 -17.28 -0.99
N SER A 553 4.44 -17.64 -0.53
CA SER A 553 4.23 -18.02 0.89
C SER A 553 2.96 -18.82 1.15
N SER A 554 2.15 -19.09 0.15
CA SER A 554 0.89 -19.84 0.31
C SER A 554 0.72 -20.82 -0.83
N ILE A 555 -0.05 -21.88 -0.58
CA ILE A 555 -0.49 -22.80 -1.63
C ILE A 555 -1.27 -22.05 -2.71
N ASN A 556 -1.16 -22.49 -3.94
CA ASN A 556 -2.01 -22.04 -5.03
C ASN A 556 -3.23 -22.96 -5.14
N TYR A 557 -4.43 -22.42 -4.97
CA TYR A 557 -5.65 -23.23 -4.87
C TYR A 557 -5.94 -24.01 -6.15
N SER A 558 -5.92 -23.36 -7.31
CA SER A 558 -6.17 -24.03 -8.59
C SER A 558 -5.11 -25.11 -8.92
N PHE A 559 -3.83 -24.88 -8.53
CA PHE A 559 -2.79 -25.90 -8.69
C PHE A 559 -3.07 -27.16 -7.86
N TYR A 560 -3.46 -27.01 -6.60
CA TYR A 560 -3.73 -28.18 -5.75
C TYR A 560 -5.07 -28.87 -6.08
N THR A 561 -6.11 -28.09 -6.41
CA THR A 561 -7.40 -28.69 -6.83
C THR A 561 -7.28 -29.45 -8.14
N SER A 562 -6.51 -28.95 -9.13
CA SER A 562 -6.23 -29.67 -10.37
C SER A 562 -5.52 -31.00 -10.15
N ARG A 563 -4.89 -31.18 -8.99
CA ARG A 563 -4.19 -32.40 -8.56
C ARG A 563 -5.03 -33.28 -7.61
N GLY A 564 -6.33 -32.97 -7.46
CA GLY A 564 -7.28 -33.77 -6.69
C GLY A 564 -7.28 -33.50 -5.18
N TYR A 565 -6.80 -32.35 -4.72
CA TYR A 565 -6.99 -31.90 -3.35
C TYR A 565 -8.30 -31.11 -3.20
N VAL A 566 -8.94 -31.24 -2.05
CA VAL A 566 -9.94 -30.28 -1.59
C VAL A 566 -9.22 -29.24 -0.74
N ILE A 567 -9.56 -27.96 -0.91
CA ILE A 567 -9.00 -26.86 -0.13
C ILE A 567 -10.07 -26.25 0.77
N PHE A 568 -9.72 -26.04 2.03
CA PHE A 568 -10.56 -25.33 2.97
C PHE A 568 -9.85 -24.07 3.50
N ASN A 569 -10.51 -22.92 3.33
CA ASN A 569 -10.01 -21.65 3.86
C ASN A 569 -11.03 -21.08 4.85
N PRO A 570 -10.92 -21.42 6.16
CA PRO A 570 -11.80 -20.93 7.21
C PRO A 570 -11.52 -19.46 7.58
N ASP A 571 -12.56 -18.69 7.87
CA ASP A 571 -12.44 -17.42 8.58
C ASP A 571 -12.24 -17.67 10.08
N VAL A 572 -11.33 -16.90 10.69
CA VAL A 572 -11.04 -16.97 12.12
C VAL A 572 -11.54 -15.69 12.81
N HIS A 573 -12.27 -15.85 13.90
CA HIS A 573 -12.66 -14.81 14.84
C HIS A 573 -11.83 -14.92 16.10
N TYR A 574 -11.35 -13.79 16.62
CA TYR A 574 -10.43 -13.79 17.74
C TYR A 574 -11.05 -13.22 19.01
N ARG A 575 -10.74 -13.87 20.11
CA ARG A 575 -10.91 -13.34 21.47
C ARG A 575 -9.58 -12.71 21.92
N VAL A 576 -9.65 -11.47 22.40
CA VAL A 576 -8.48 -10.77 22.94
C VAL A 576 -7.86 -11.56 24.08
N GLY A 577 -6.54 -11.71 24.06
CA GLY A 577 -5.77 -12.49 25.01
C GLY A 577 -5.52 -13.95 24.60
N TYR A 578 -6.30 -14.50 23.64
CA TYR A 578 -6.31 -15.92 23.32
C TYR A 578 -6.31 -16.22 21.81
N PRO A 579 -5.37 -15.64 21.04
CA PRO A 579 -5.39 -15.79 19.58
C PRO A 579 -5.18 -17.23 19.10
N GLY A 580 -4.33 -18.01 19.76
CA GLY A 580 -4.09 -19.40 19.40
C GLY A 580 -5.30 -20.29 19.66
N GLU A 581 -5.93 -20.17 20.84
CA GLU A 581 -7.17 -20.88 21.17
C GLU A 581 -8.32 -20.47 20.24
N SER A 582 -8.40 -19.19 19.88
CA SER A 582 -9.40 -18.70 18.93
C SER A 582 -9.25 -19.36 17.56
N ALA A 583 -8.03 -19.51 17.06
CA ALA A 583 -7.77 -20.24 15.82
C ALA A 583 -8.20 -21.70 15.93
N PHE A 584 -7.87 -22.38 17.04
CA PHE A 584 -8.29 -23.76 17.31
C PHE A 584 -9.83 -23.88 17.31
N ASN A 585 -10.49 -23.02 18.08
CA ASN A 585 -11.95 -23.04 18.25
C ASN A 585 -12.71 -22.73 16.95
N CYS A 586 -12.09 -22.03 16.01
CA CYS A 586 -12.70 -21.75 14.70
C CYS A 586 -12.39 -22.83 13.66
N VAL A 587 -11.13 -23.27 13.56
CA VAL A 587 -10.66 -24.10 12.45
C VAL A 587 -11.04 -25.57 12.64
N ILE A 588 -10.83 -26.13 13.83
CA ILE A 588 -11.06 -27.58 14.07
C ILE A 588 -12.51 -27.98 13.86
N PRO A 589 -13.54 -27.29 14.40
CA PRO A 589 -14.92 -27.63 14.10
C PRO A 589 -15.27 -27.55 12.60
N GLY A 590 -14.67 -26.64 11.86
CA GLY A 590 -14.85 -26.55 10.42
C GLY A 590 -14.27 -27.76 9.68
N VAL A 591 -13.10 -28.23 10.10
CA VAL A 591 -12.49 -29.47 9.56
C VAL A 591 -13.35 -30.68 9.89
N THR A 592 -13.82 -30.82 11.12
CA THR A 592 -14.71 -31.89 11.54
C THR A 592 -16.01 -31.90 10.76
N ALA A 593 -16.64 -30.74 10.59
CA ALA A 593 -17.86 -30.61 9.80
C ALA A 593 -17.66 -30.97 8.30
N LEU A 594 -16.43 -30.80 7.76
CA LEU A 594 -16.11 -31.30 6.42
C LEU A 594 -15.92 -32.81 6.38
N ILE A 595 -15.31 -33.42 7.39
CA ILE A 595 -15.19 -34.87 7.52
C ILE A 595 -16.59 -35.50 7.55
N ASP A 596 -17.52 -34.94 8.32
CA ASP A 596 -18.90 -35.39 8.43
C ASP A 596 -19.67 -35.39 7.11
N LYS A 597 -19.26 -34.56 6.14
CA LYS A 597 -19.82 -34.56 4.78
C LYS A 597 -19.49 -35.82 3.97
N GLY A 598 -18.54 -36.64 4.44
CA GLY A 598 -18.27 -37.97 3.92
C GLY A 598 -17.28 -38.04 2.74
N PHE A 599 -16.87 -36.92 2.11
CA PHE A 599 -15.94 -36.92 0.99
C PHE A 599 -14.49 -36.56 1.35
N ILE A 600 -14.19 -36.23 2.60
CA ILE A 600 -12.82 -36.01 3.06
C ILE A 600 -12.19 -37.30 3.52
N ASP A 601 -10.96 -37.53 3.12
CA ASP A 601 -10.10 -38.58 3.68
C ASP A 601 -9.52 -38.07 5.00
N GLU A 602 -10.09 -38.50 6.10
CA GLU A 602 -9.74 -38.03 7.44
C GLU A 602 -8.31 -38.38 7.87
N ASP A 603 -7.71 -39.39 7.27
CA ASP A 603 -6.31 -39.78 7.49
C ASP A 603 -5.33 -38.94 6.69
N ASN A 604 -5.81 -38.11 5.76
CA ASN A 604 -4.98 -37.32 4.82
C ASN A 604 -5.33 -35.84 4.81
N ILE A 605 -5.24 -35.20 5.98
CA ILE A 605 -5.48 -33.77 6.18
C ILE A 605 -4.15 -33.04 6.42
N GLY A 606 -3.86 -32.05 5.58
CA GLY A 606 -2.72 -31.15 5.76
C GLY A 606 -3.16 -29.72 6.12
N VAL A 607 -2.24 -28.94 6.66
CA VAL A 607 -2.48 -27.54 7.00
C VAL A 607 -1.30 -26.66 6.60
N GLN A 608 -1.57 -25.48 6.10
CA GLN A 608 -0.57 -24.53 5.61
C GLN A 608 -0.91 -23.12 6.00
N GLY A 609 0.11 -22.36 6.46
CA GLY A 609 -0.04 -20.93 6.75
C GLY A 609 1.29 -20.21 6.90
N HIS A 610 1.32 -18.92 6.58
CA HIS A 610 2.52 -18.10 6.63
C HIS A 610 2.36 -16.91 7.58
N SER A 611 3.45 -16.48 8.24
CA SER A 611 3.46 -15.30 9.12
C SER A 611 2.51 -15.49 10.31
N TRP A 612 1.46 -14.70 10.43
CA TRP A 612 0.41 -14.91 11.41
C TRP A 612 -0.31 -16.25 11.21
N GLY A 613 -0.48 -16.69 9.95
CA GLY A 613 -0.93 -18.07 9.65
C GLY A 613 0.05 -19.10 10.14
N GLY A 614 1.36 -18.89 9.94
CA GLY A 614 2.42 -19.79 10.44
C GLY A 614 2.41 -19.93 11.96
N TYR A 615 2.21 -18.85 12.70
CA TYR A 615 1.99 -18.90 14.15
C TYR A 615 0.81 -19.79 14.52
N GLN A 616 -0.33 -19.57 13.84
CA GLN A 616 -1.54 -20.35 14.13
C GLN A 616 -1.34 -21.84 13.86
N ILE A 617 -0.65 -22.18 12.75
CA ILE A 617 -0.31 -23.58 12.45
C ILE A 617 0.59 -24.17 13.56
N ALA A 618 1.66 -23.45 13.94
CA ALA A 618 2.55 -23.88 15.02
C ALA A 618 1.80 -24.10 16.33
N TYR A 619 0.79 -23.27 16.63
CA TYR A 619 -0.06 -23.45 17.81
C TYR A 619 -0.98 -24.66 17.67
N LEU A 620 -1.69 -24.81 16.54
CA LEU A 620 -2.65 -25.90 16.32
C LEU A 620 -2.02 -27.26 16.49
N VAL A 621 -0.84 -27.51 15.91
CA VAL A 621 -0.16 -28.82 15.99
C VAL A 621 0.37 -29.14 17.39
N THR A 622 0.35 -28.19 18.36
CA THR A 622 0.57 -28.47 19.78
C THR A 622 -0.70 -28.96 20.50
N LYS A 623 -1.88 -28.86 19.86
CA LYS A 623 -3.19 -29.08 20.47
C LYS A 623 -3.95 -30.27 19.88
N THR A 624 -3.60 -30.68 18.65
CA THR A 624 -4.32 -31.74 17.94
C THR A 624 -3.43 -32.49 16.96
N ASP A 625 -3.68 -33.76 16.78
CA ASP A 625 -3.01 -34.64 15.81
C ASP A 625 -3.85 -34.85 14.53
N ILE A 626 -4.93 -34.07 14.32
CA ILE A 626 -5.82 -34.22 13.16
C ILE A 626 -5.08 -33.95 11.82
N PHE A 627 -3.97 -33.23 11.86
CA PHE A 627 -3.17 -32.92 10.68
C PHE A 627 -2.03 -33.92 10.51
N LYS A 628 -2.02 -34.63 9.39
CA LYS A 628 -0.96 -35.55 9.02
C LYS A 628 0.33 -34.86 8.55
N ALA A 629 0.25 -33.63 8.10
CA ALA A 629 1.37 -32.82 7.67
C ALA A 629 1.05 -31.32 7.82
N ALA A 630 2.04 -30.53 8.19
CA ALA A 630 1.87 -29.09 8.36
C ALA A 630 3.02 -28.29 7.74
N GLU A 631 2.70 -27.18 7.06
CA GLU A 631 3.69 -26.16 6.67
C GLU A 631 3.43 -24.89 7.47
N SER A 632 4.48 -24.42 8.16
CA SER A 632 4.45 -23.24 9.03
C SER A 632 5.51 -22.23 8.54
N GLY A 633 5.09 -21.29 7.69
CA GLY A 633 5.98 -20.29 7.12
C GLY A 633 6.18 -19.09 8.04
N ALA A 634 7.45 -18.69 8.26
CA ALA A 634 7.83 -17.53 9.07
C ALA A 634 7.03 -17.37 10.37
N PRO A 635 6.89 -18.44 11.20
CA PRO A 635 6.04 -18.41 12.38
C PRO A 635 6.59 -17.55 13.50
N VAL A 636 5.71 -16.97 14.31
CA VAL A 636 6.02 -16.56 15.68
C VAL A 636 5.79 -17.76 16.60
N VAL A 637 6.78 -18.20 17.34
CA VAL A 637 6.65 -19.35 18.25
C VAL A 637 6.91 -19.02 19.71
N ASN A 638 7.57 -17.90 19.97
CA ASN A 638 7.85 -17.37 21.28
C ASN A 638 7.38 -15.91 21.36
N MET A 639 6.22 -15.68 21.93
CA MET A 639 5.59 -14.36 22.00
C MET A 639 6.43 -13.35 22.80
N ILE A 640 7.21 -13.80 23.80
CA ILE A 640 8.02 -12.93 24.67
C ILE A 640 9.21 -12.39 23.88
N SER A 641 10.01 -13.26 23.27
CA SER A 641 11.18 -12.81 22.49
C SER A 641 10.77 -12.02 21.24
N ALA A 642 9.63 -12.37 20.64
CA ALA A 642 9.09 -11.66 19.50
C ALA A 642 8.53 -10.26 19.87
N TYR A 643 7.96 -10.08 21.05
CA TYR A 643 7.48 -8.79 21.57
C TYR A 643 8.63 -7.76 21.65
N GLY A 644 9.79 -8.15 22.17
CA GLY A 644 10.99 -7.32 22.23
C GLY A 644 11.75 -7.18 20.90
N GLY A 645 11.27 -7.78 19.83
CA GLY A 645 11.93 -7.74 18.53
C GLY A 645 11.67 -6.46 17.73
N ILE A 646 12.50 -6.26 16.70
CA ILE A 646 12.36 -5.16 15.73
C ILE A 646 11.75 -5.66 14.43
N ARG A 647 10.83 -4.90 13.85
CA ARG A 647 10.39 -5.02 12.46
C ARG A 647 11.37 -4.25 11.57
N TRP A 648 12.42 -4.90 11.13
CA TRP A 648 13.51 -4.29 10.39
C TRP A 648 13.08 -3.58 9.10
N ASP A 649 12.00 -4.03 8.44
CA ASP A 649 11.46 -3.35 7.26
C ASP A 649 10.81 -1.98 7.54
N THR A 650 10.51 -1.67 8.80
CA THR A 650 9.92 -0.40 9.24
C THR A 650 10.71 0.31 10.33
N GLY A 651 11.62 -0.40 10.99
CA GLY A 651 12.35 0.08 12.16
C GLY A 651 11.53 0.11 13.45
N LEU A 652 10.25 -0.24 13.42
CA LEU A 652 9.36 -0.24 14.58
C LEU A 652 9.64 -1.41 15.52
N SER A 653 9.49 -1.23 16.83
CA SER A 653 9.35 -2.36 17.76
C SER A 653 8.11 -3.19 17.41
N ARG A 654 8.08 -4.47 17.83
CA ARG A 654 6.90 -5.32 17.58
C ARG A 654 5.82 -5.18 18.64
N GLN A 655 6.03 -4.41 19.71
CA GLN A 655 5.15 -4.24 20.85
C GLN A 655 3.69 -3.97 20.48
N PHE A 656 3.47 -2.99 19.57
CA PHE A 656 2.12 -2.63 19.12
C PHE A 656 1.32 -3.80 18.53
N GLN A 657 2.00 -4.83 17.95
CA GLN A 657 1.32 -5.98 17.39
C GLN A 657 0.65 -6.82 18.46
N TYR A 658 1.27 -6.93 19.62
CA TYR A 658 0.79 -7.74 20.75
C TYR A 658 -0.23 -6.95 21.57
N GLU A 659 0.09 -5.69 21.86
CA GLU A 659 -0.76 -4.86 22.72
C GLU A 659 -2.07 -4.45 22.03
N HIS A 660 -2.00 -4.05 20.76
CA HIS A 660 -3.11 -3.32 20.15
C HIS A 660 -3.57 -3.83 18.77
N THR A 661 -2.84 -4.76 18.11
CA THR A 661 -3.21 -5.15 16.76
C THR A 661 -3.20 -6.68 16.56
N GLN A 662 -2.55 -7.18 15.53
CA GLN A 662 -2.69 -8.53 14.97
C GLN A 662 -2.57 -9.67 15.98
N SER A 663 -1.66 -9.58 16.93
CA SER A 663 -1.43 -10.67 17.87
C SER A 663 -2.47 -10.74 18.99
N ARG A 664 -3.28 -9.70 19.17
CA ARG A 664 -4.46 -9.70 20.06
C ARG A 664 -4.21 -10.13 21.51
N ILE A 665 -2.97 -10.02 22.02
CA ILE A 665 -2.67 -10.32 23.43
C ILE A 665 -3.34 -9.30 24.34
N GLY A 666 -3.38 -8.01 23.93
CA GLY A 666 -4.13 -6.96 24.59
C GLY A 666 -3.44 -6.33 25.81
N GLY A 667 -2.12 -6.39 25.85
CA GLY A 667 -1.29 -5.74 26.86
C GLY A 667 0.14 -6.26 26.88
N THR A 668 0.95 -5.78 27.81
CA THR A 668 2.37 -6.10 27.93
C THR A 668 2.63 -7.47 28.58
N PRO A 669 3.85 -8.04 28.40
CA PRO A 669 4.23 -9.28 29.10
C PRO A 669 4.27 -9.13 30.65
N TRP A 670 4.44 -7.92 31.12
CA TRP A 670 4.47 -7.63 32.56
C TRP A 670 3.07 -7.54 33.19
N GLU A 671 2.07 -7.10 32.40
CA GLU A 671 0.65 -7.06 32.83
C GLU A 671 -0.02 -8.43 32.69
N PHE A 672 0.27 -9.17 31.60
CA PHE A 672 -0.39 -10.43 31.27
C PHE A 672 0.62 -11.54 30.93
N PRO A 673 1.58 -11.90 31.81
CA PRO A 673 2.62 -12.89 31.50
C PRO A 673 2.02 -14.23 31.04
N GLN A 674 0.94 -14.68 31.67
CA GLN A 674 0.29 -15.95 31.35
C GLN A 674 -0.22 -16.00 29.89
N ARG A 675 -0.78 -14.91 29.36
CA ARG A 675 -1.21 -14.84 27.95
C ARG A 675 -0.05 -15.04 26.99
N TYR A 676 1.15 -14.53 27.31
CA TYR A 676 2.34 -14.72 26.48
C TYR A 676 2.82 -16.17 26.53
N PHE A 677 2.79 -16.83 27.67
CA PHE A 677 3.14 -18.25 27.80
C PHE A 677 2.15 -19.14 27.04
N GLU A 678 0.86 -18.99 27.28
CA GLU A 678 -0.19 -19.83 26.70
C GLU A 678 -0.23 -19.72 25.16
N ASN A 679 0.05 -18.55 24.61
CA ASN A 679 0.07 -18.32 23.17
C ASN A 679 1.44 -18.55 22.53
N SER A 680 2.44 -19.05 23.25
CA SER A 680 3.77 -19.37 22.72
C SER A 680 3.90 -20.87 22.45
N PRO A 681 3.84 -21.33 21.18
CA PRO A 681 3.99 -22.74 20.84
C PRO A 681 5.26 -23.39 21.39
N ILE A 682 6.35 -22.63 21.54
CA ILE A 682 7.66 -23.10 22.00
C ILE A 682 7.59 -23.92 23.31
N TYR A 683 6.67 -23.58 24.20
CA TYR A 683 6.51 -24.25 25.49
C TYR A 683 5.72 -25.57 25.41
N ASN A 684 5.22 -25.95 24.24
CA ASN A 684 4.43 -27.16 24.02
C ASN A 684 4.94 -27.96 22.80
N ILE A 685 6.18 -27.78 22.38
CA ILE A 685 6.77 -28.46 21.21
C ILE A 685 6.85 -30.00 21.44
N ASP A 686 7.01 -30.43 22.67
CA ASP A 686 7.01 -31.86 23.06
C ASP A 686 5.72 -32.58 22.65
N LYS A 687 4.61 -31.87 22.56
CA LYS A 687 3.28 -32.42 22.20
C LYS A 687 3.09 -32.55 20.69
N ILE A 688 3.97 -31.97 19.86
CA ILE A 688 3.84 -32.03 18.39
C ILE A 688 4.19 -33.43 17.90
N ASN A 689 3.26 -34.06 17.19
CA ASN A 689 3.48 -35.30 16.46
C ASN A 689 3.41 -35.11 14.94
N THR A 690 2.79 -34.08 14.46
CA THR A 690 2.67 -33.72 13.03
C THR A 690 4.02 -33.36 12.44
N PRO A 691 4.47 -33.98 11.34
CA PRO A 691 5.64 -33.55 10.59
C PRO A 691 5.51 -32.10 10.08
N LEU A 692 6.61 -31.32 10.20
CA LEU A 692 6.61 -29.88 9.94
C LEU A 692 7.59 -29.48 8.85
N LEU A 693 7.08 -28.80 7.82
CA LEU A 693 7.88 -28.01 6.89
C LEU A 693 7.86 -26.54 7.36
N ILE A 694 9.02 -25.96 7.60
CA ILE A 694 9.16 -24.58 8.04
C ILE A 694 9.88 -23.79 6.94
N MET A 695 9.34 -22.65 6.54
CA MET A 695 10.05 -21.71 5.68
C MET A 695 10.27 -20.41 6.44
N HIS A 696 11.52 -20.04 6.73
CA HIS A 696 11.86 -18.78 7.38
C HIS A 696 13.21 -18.27 6.87
N ASN A 697 13.27 -17.02 6.45
CA ASN A 697 14.43 -16.46 5.76
C ASN A 697 15.28 -15.58 6.69
N ASP A 698 16.60 -15.59 6.46
CA ASP A 698 17.60 -14.91 7.31
C ASP A 698 17.56 -13.38 7.27
N LYS A 699 16.86 -12.78 6.28
CA LYS A 699 16.64 -11.33 6.16
C LYS A 699 15.17 -10.94 6.33
N ASP A 700 14.43 -11.76 7.08
CA ASP A 700 13.04 -11.45 7.40
C ASP A 700 12.96 -10.14 8.21
N GLY A 701 12.32 -9.13 7.63
CA GLY A 701 12.12 -7.82 8.27
C GLY A 701 10.78 -7.67 8.98
N HIS A 702 9.94 -8.71 9.01
CA HIS A 702 8.60 -8.71 9.65
C HIS A 702 8.58 -9.57 10.91
N VAL A 703 9.04 -10.81 10.79
CA VAL A 703 9.15 -11.76 11.93
C VAL A 703 10.63 -12.06 12.15
N PRO A 704 11.16 -11.86 13.36
CA PRO A 704 12.56 -12.12 13.63
C PRO A 704 12.96 -13.56 13.22
N TRP A 705 14.04 -13.67 12.46
CA TRP A 705 14.58 -14.94 11.96
C TRP A 705 14.75 -16.00 13.06
N TYR A 706 15.14 -15.57 14.25
CA TYR A 706 15.33 -16.46 15.38
C TYR A 706 14.06 -17.20 15.82
N GLN A 707 12.88 -16.71 15.50
CA GLN A 707 11.62 -17.46 15.76
C GLN A 707 11.58 -18.78 15.01
N GLY A 708 12.04 -18.82 13.76
CA GLY A 708 12.18 -20.04 12.97
C GLY A 708 13.30 -20.95 13.49
N ILE A 709 14.42 -20.37 13.92
CA ILE A 709 15.55 -21.11 14.53
C ILE A 709 15.12 -21.76 15.84
N GLU A 710 14.52 -21.00 16.76
CA GLU A 710 14.02 -21.53 18.06
C GLU A 710 13.08 -22.72 17.81
N PHE A 711 12.18 -22.60 16.85
CA PHE A 711 11.23 -23.66 16.52
C PHE A 711 11.94 -24.90 15.99
N PHE A 712 12.73 -24.77 14.94
CA PHE A 712 13.41 -25.90 14.30
C PHE A 712 14.40 -26.60 15.22
N VAL A 713 15.24 -25.86 15.95
CA VAL A 713 16.25 -26.43 16.86
C VAL A 713 15.59 -27.20 18.01
N SER A 714 14.48 -26.71 18.53
CA SER A 714 13.71 -27.38 19.58
C SER A 714 13.06 -28.67 19.08
N LEU A 715 12.41 -28.65 17.90
CA LEU A 715 11.86 -29.84 17.25
C LEU A 715 12.95 -30.89 17.01
N ARG A 716 14.09 -30.45 16.47
CA ARG A 716 15.25 -31.33 16.24
C ARG A 716 15.78 -31.95 17.53
N ARG A 717 15.88 -31.17 18.62
CA ARG A 717 16.32 -31.67 19.94
C ARG A 717 15.42 -32.79 20.47
N LEU A 718 14.12 -32.70 20.15
CA LEU A 718 13.10 -33.67 20.55
C LEU A 718 12.92 -34.82 19.54
N GLY A 719 13.71 -34.86 18.45
CA GLY A 719 13.60 -35.89 17.41
C GLY A 719 12.31 -35.81 16.59
N LYS A 720 11.63 -34.65 16.55
CA LYS A 720 10.39 -34.45 15.79
C LYS A 720 10.70 -34.25 14.30
N PRO A 721 10.01 -34.93 13.37
CA PRO A 721 10.22 -34.77 11.93
C PRO A 721 9.97 -33.32 11.50
N SER A 722 11.05 -32.65 11.08
CA SER A 722 10.95 -31.23 10.68
C SER A 722 12.04 -30.84 9.69
N TRP A 723 11.71 -29.91 8.78
CA TRP A 723 12.61 -29.35 7.78
C TRP A 723 12.50 -27.83 7.80
N LEU A 724 13.64 -27.14 7.75
CA LEU A 724 13.71 -25.67 7.68
C LEU A 724 14.30 -25.24 6.34
N LEU A 725 13.52 -24.50 5.56
CA LEU A 725 13.94 -23.86 4.32
C LEU A 725 14.32 -22.42 4.59
N ASN A 726 15.57 -22.06 4.31
CA ASN A 726 16.07 -20.69 4.34
C ASN A 726 16.57 -20.27 2.97
N TYR A 727 15.87 -19.36 2.32
CA TYR A 727 16.32 -18.74 1.06
C TYR A 727 17.22 -17.55 1.39
N ASN A 728 18.52 -17.77 1.47
CA ASN A 728 19.48 -16.77 1.94
C ASN A 728 19.35 -15.43 1.24
N GLY A 729 19.30 -14.36 2.04
CA GLY A 729 19.10 -13.00 1.60
C GLY A 729 17.67 -12.65 1.20
N ALA A 730 16.73 -13.59 1.25
CA ALA A 730 15.32 -13.29 1.09
C ALA A 730 14.76 -12.68 2.37
N ARG A 731 13.76 -11.79 2.20
CA ARG A 731 13.01 -11.17 3.30
C ARG A 731 11.90 -12.10 3.78
N HIS A 732 10.80 -11.54 4.24
CA HIS A 732 9.65 -12.27 4.81
C HIS A 732 9.13 -13.40 3.91
N TRP A 733 9.35 -13.33 2.61
CA TRP A 733 9.05 -14.37 1.63
C TRP A 733 10.05 -14.35 0.47
N PRO A 734 10.27 -15.47 -0.23
CA PRO A 734 11.11 -15.50 -1.43
C PRO A 734 10.44 -14.73 -2.57
N LEU A 735 11.14 -13.70 -3.12
CA LEU A 735 10.65 -12.91 -4.26
C LEU A 735 11.28 -13.35 -5.59
N LYS A 736 12.51 -13.87 -5.57
CA LYS A 736 13.18 -14.36 -6.77
C LYS A 736 12.43 -15.57 -7.33
N MET A 737 12.19 -15.60 -8.65
CA MET A 737 11.36 -16.62 -9.28
C MET A 737 11.90 -18.05 -9.04
N GLN A 738 13.22 -18.24 -9.10
CA GLN A 738 13.84 -19.55 -8.81
C GLN A 738 13.54 -20.03 -7.38
N ASN A 739 13.59 -19.15 -6.39
CA ASN A 739 13.31 -19.50 -5.00
C ASN A 739 11.81 -19.80 -4.79
N ARG A 740 10.94 -19.05 -5.50
CA ARG A 740 9.49 -19.31 -5.47
C ARG A 740 9.16 -20.67 -6.08
N LYS A 741 9.77 -21.01 -7.21
CA LYS A 741 9.60 -22.33 -7.85
C LYS A 741 10.09 -23.45 -6.92
N ASP A 742 11.30 -23.33 -6.36
CA ASP A 742 11.86 -24.30 -5.43
C ASP A 742 10.94 -24.51 -4.20
N PHE A 743 10.46 -23.42 -3.59
CA PHE A 743 9.57 -23.53 -2.45
C PHE A 743 8.25 -24.26 -2.80
N ASN A 744 7.66 -23.96 -3.94
CA ASN A 744 6.41 -24.62 -4.37
C ASN A 744 6.62 -26.10 -4.72
N ILE A 745 7.77 -26.46 -5.32
CA ILE A 745 8.13 -27.87 -5.58
C ILE A 745 8.28 -28.63 -4.25
N ARG A 746 9.04 -28.10 -3.30
CA ARG A 746 9.24 -28.76 -2.00
C ARG A 746 7.94 -28.88 -1.20
N MET A 747 7.13 -27.84 -1.18
CA MET A 747 5.83 -27.87 -0.50
C MET A 747 4.88 -28.87 -1.16
N GLN A 748 4.84 -28.96 -2.49
CA GLN A 748 4.07 -29.95 -3.22
C GLN A 748 4.56 -31.37 -2.92
N GLN A 749 5.89 -31.63 -2.98
CA GLN A 749 6.46 -32.94 -2.67
C GLN A 749 6.21 -33.36 -1.21
N PHE A 750 6.28 -32.40 -0.27
CA PHE A 750 6.00 -32.65 1.13
C PHE A 750 4.55 -33.09 1.35
N PHE A 751 3.58 -32.35 0.79
CA PHE A 751 2.17 -32.74 0.93
C PHE A 751 1.81 -34.01 0.13
N ASP A 752 2.34 -34.18 -1.08
CA ASP A 752 2.09 -35.42 -1.86
C ASP A 752 2.64 -36.65 -1.15
N TYR A 753 3.82 -36.57 -0.50
CA TYR A 753 4.36 -37.67 0.29
C TYR A 753 3.45 -38.06 1.44
N TYR A 754 3.05 -37.09 2.27
CA TYR A 754 2.26 -37.39 3.45
C TYR A 754 0.78 -37.67 3.17
N LEU A 755 0.18 -36.97 2.22
CA LEU A 755 -1.28 -36.96 2.02
C LEU A 755 -1.74 -37.82 0.85
N LYS A 756 -0.82 -38.26 -0.03
CA LYS A 756 -1.14 -39.06 -1.22
C LYS A 756 -0.27 -40.29 -1.35
N GLY A 757 0.61 -40.55 -0.40
CA GLY A 757 1.51 -41.70 -0.44
C GLY A 757 2.53 -41.69 -1.58
N ALA A 758 2.89 -40.49 -2.07
CA ALA A 758 3.95 -40.36 -3.07
C ALA A 758 5.31 -40.78 -2.49
N ALA A 759 6.24 -41.16 -3.37
CA ALA A 759 7.60 -41.51 -2.94
C ALA A 759 8.29 -40.30 -2.27
N LYS A 760 9.11 -40.60 -1.27
CA LYS A 760 9.84 -39.59 -0.48
C LYS A 760 10.93 -38.93 -1.34
N PRO A 761 11.01 -37.59 -1.41
CA PRO A 761 12.11 -36.92 -2.13
C PRO A 761 13.41 -36.97 -1.31
N VAL A 762 14.55 -36.99 -2.01
CA VAL A 762 15.88 -37.08 -1.41
C VAL A 762 16.14 -35.96 -0.39
N TRP A 763 15.66 -34.73 -0.66
CA TRP A 763 15.83 -33.61 0.27
C TRP A 763 15.11 -33.82 1.61
N MET A 764 14.01 -34.59 1.65
CA MET A 764 13.32 -34.92 2.89
C MET A 764 13.99 -36.06 3.65
N ASP A 765 14.74 -36.91 2.96
CA ASP A 765 15.42 -38.05 3.57
C ASP A 765 16.77 -37.67 4.19
N ARG A 766 17.71 -37.23 3.38
CA ARG A 766 19.07 -36.88 3.80
C ARG A 766 19.37 -35.39 3.90
N GLY A 767 18.42 -34.54 3.50
CA GLY A 767 18.65 -33.09 3.34
C GLY A 767 19.44 -32.75 2.06
N VAL A 768 19.84 -31.49 1.96
CA VAL A 768 20.79 -31.00 0.96
C VAL A 768 22.03 -30.50 1.71
N PRO A 769 23.13 -31.24 1.73
CA PRO A 769 24.36 -30.83 2.39
C PRO A 769 24.86 -29.47 1.86
N ALA A 770 25.57 -28.72 2.71
CA ALA A 770 26.07 -27.38 2.33
C ALA A 770 26.96 -27.41 1.09
N ILE A 771 27.70 -28.51 0.88
CA ILE A 771 28.58 -28.69 -0.30
C ILE A 771 27.77 -28.88 -1.60
N GLU A 772 26.52 -29.35 -1.52
CA GLU A 772 25.62 -29.53 -2.66
C GLU A 772 24.72 -28.30 -2.91
N LYS A 773 24.72 -27.31 -2.01
CA LYS A 773 23.87 -26.15 -2.09
C LYS A 773 24.04 -25.39 -3.39
N GLY A 774 22.92 -25.18 -4.13
CA GLY A 774 22.92 -24.52 -5.43
C GLY A 774 23.41 -25.40 -6.60
N ILE A 775 23.83 -26.65 -6.34
CA ILE A 775 24.29 -27.63 -7.31
C ILE A 775 23.24 -28.72 -7.50
N ASN A 776 22.86 -29.39 -6.42
CA ASN A 776 21.83 -30.42 -6.39
C ASN A 776 20.70 -30.00 -5.44
N GLN A 777 19.46 -30.02 -5.91
CA GLN A 777 18.29 -29.62 -5.09
C GLN A 777 17.67 -30.80 -4.34
N GLY A 778 18.00 -32.04 -4.71
CA GLY A 778 17.46 -33.26 -4.10
C GLY A 778 15.97 -33.50 -4.36
N TYR A 779 15.46 -33.06 -5.51
CA TYR A 779 14.03 -33.26 -5.85
C TYR A 779 13.70 -34.69 -6.26
N GLU A 780 14.70 -35.50 -6.56
CA GLU A 780 14.55 -36.88 -6.99
C GLU A 780 13.78 -37.68 -5.94
N LEU A 781 12.86 -38.52 -6.41
CA LEU A 781 12.10 -39.39 -5.55
C LEU A 781 12.89 -40.68 -5.29
N ILE A 782 12.90 -41.11 -4.03
CA ILE A 782 13.53 -42.38 -3.63
C ILE A 782 12.64 -43.51 -4.13
N LYS A 783 13.22 -44.44 -4.87
CA LYS A 783 12.53 -45.61 -5.42
C LYS A 783 12.19 -46.62 -4.33
#